data_b166333572f891dac7c397c4c3a16312
#
_entry.id   b166333572f891dac7c397c4c3a16312
#
_cell.length_a   1.000
_cell.length_b   1.000
_cell.length_c   1.000
_cell.angle_alpha   90.00
_cell.angle_beta   90.00
_cell.angle_gamma   90.00
#
_symmetry.space_group_name_H-M   'P 1'
#
loop_
_entity.id
_entity.type
_entity.pdbx_description
1 polymer ?
#
loop_
_entity_poly.entity_id
_entity_poly.type
_entity_poly.pdbx_seq_one_letter_code
_entity_poly.pdbx_strand_id
1 'polypeptide(L)'
;MPRRAAAAKGRKKLFVSVKASFDRKACRDPAGLCPCKLSTRFVQWPLCDKDILFTSGSVQVLHAFFIPRNGGGNHGEYAHIMAKKIVRRKQRIPLSRLMIVGGAFSLCGVALLGRLAYFQLFHYQDNRASAAQQQYSDNVIQASRGSIYDATGKELARSTTLYNVTVDPQNCDQTQIDRISRELAEILGVDQEEIYEKLSQSDSRYKVLARRVDKRVADQIKNYAPVIEADPNVKNSKEQKIKVSLALETVDSREYPYGAFLASVLGFCNDDGEGFYGLEKSYNSVLAGQDGRSISLTNAHKYELSEQNEQYHAAQDGQSLVLTIDVNLQEIVERYLSDAIESNNVQNRGCAMIMDVNTGAILAMSSKPDFDPNDPYTIYDAGYQEQLEATESDEEYNQLSKSFRETQWKNKAITELYYPGSVFKLVTAAAALDSGVMTPNSSFYCGGHLQVSNISYSCAASTEGGTTTVHGMQQMEQALNNSCNVYFIQTGQALGVSRFYDYFNAFGFTETTGIDLPSETPYLLYYTPEKEGTHSKMGEVELASSSFGQAQKITPLQMVTAAAAVVNGGYLVTPHVVDHIVDANGNTVKTVETKIKRQVISEQVSEQMRTMMEYVVGGGQSGHSGRNAYVAGYRIGGKSGTSEQLDMELRSYDGDYRKVSSFLAVLPIDDPQIVVFAMLDDPQGENDYASRIAAPIVSNIISEAAPYLGLSTDGTSQSGTVKVPNSVGQEWALAQVELNKLGLSHRLIGHSGSVTYQYPLAYSEVPAGSTIYLYTESAEGTVTTVPNVIGKNTEQAKQMLKAANLNASVPTGGSVVTAQSISAEQQVTLGTVVELQTADPEPEPEPETESSDEEQAEQQE
;
A
#
# COMPACT_ATOMS: atom_id res chain seq x y z
N MET A 1 8.28 8.66 53.27
CA MET A 1 7.45 8.92 54.49
C MET A 1 7.64 10.36 54.96
N PRO A 2 6.65 11.05 55.55
CA PRO A 2 5.22 10.99 55.29
C PRO A 2 4.50 12.34 55.20
N ARG A 3 3.22 12.20 54.79
CA ARG A 3 1.99 12.87 55.30
C ARG A 3 1.50 14.15 54.63
N ARG A 4 0.36 14.09 53.96
CA ARG A 4 -1.05 14.33 54.41
C ARG A 4 -1.33 15.84 54.53
N ALA A 5 -2.43 16.43 54.17
CA ALA A 5 -3.82 16.07 53.92
C ALA A 5 -4.49 17.27 53.25
N ALA A 6 -5.43 17.08 52.46
CA ALA A 6 -6.91 17.11 52.70
C ALA A 6 -7.60 18.42 52.35
N ALA A 7 -8.60 18.25 51.57
CA ALA A 7 -10.02 18.68 51.67
C ALA A 7 -10.39 20.06 51.03
N ALA A 8 -11.16 20.07 50.08
CA ALA A 8 -12.62 20.01 49.96
C ALA A 8 -13.27 21.27 49.35
N LYS A 9 -14.19 21.00 48.45
CA LYS A 9 -15.45 21.69 48.14
C LYS A 9 -15.43 23.05 47.39
N GLY A 10 -16.12 23.03 46.27
CA GLY A 10 -16.72 24.26 45.74
C GLY A 10 -17.23 24.13 44.31
N ARG A 11 -18.43 23.60 44.13
CA ARG A 11 -19.24 23.72 42.89
C ARG A 11 -19.45 25.19 42.54
N LYS A 12 -19.19 25.59 41.31
CA LYS A 12 -19.94 26.67 40.62
C LYS A 12 -20.04 26.38 39.13
N LYS A 13 -21.25 26.18 38.67
CA LYS A 13 -21.65 26.21 37.28
C LYS A 13 -21.45 27.62 36.73
N LEU A 14 -20.78 27.76 35.60
CA LEU A 14 -20.81 29.00 34.83
C LEU A 14 -21.40 28.69 33.46
N PHE A 15 -22.61 29.22 33.24
CA PHE A 15 -23.19 29.32 31.90
C PHE A 15 -22.53 30.49 31.17
N VAL A 16 -21.95 30.23 29.99
CA VAL A 16 -21.60 31.30 29.06
C VAL A 16 -22.46 31.16 27.81
N SER A 17 -23.38 32.11 27.64
CA SER A 17 -24.16 32.28 26.43
C SER A 17 -23.35 33.08 25.43
N VAL A 18 -23.11 32.51 24.25
CA VAL A 18 -22.56 33.25 23.12
C VAL A 18 -23.70 33.65 22.19
N LYS A 19 -23.98 34.94 22.14
CA LYS A 19 -24.82 35.56 21.12
C LYS A 19 -24.02 35.72 19.84
N ALA A 20 -24.45 35.09 18.77
CA ALA A 20 -23.98 35.41 17.43
C ALA A 20 -24.83 36.52 16.83
N SER A 21 -24.21 37.65 16.51
CA SER A 21 -24.79 38.72 15.71
C SER A 21 -24.59 38.41 14.22
N PHE A 22 -25.70 38.41 13.50
CA PHE A 22 -25.73 38.39 12.03
C PHE A 22 -25.54 39.81 11.51
N ASP A 23 -24.56 40.02 10.69
CA ASP A 23 -24.44 41.21 9.87
C ASP A 23 -24.82 40.90 8.43
N ARG A 24 -25.85 41.58 7.93
CA ARG A 24 -26.32 41.49 6.55
C ARG A 24 -25.67 42.63 5.78
N LYS A 25 -24.86 42.28 4.73
CA LYS A 25 -24.79 43.16 3.57
C LYS A 25 -24.22 42.41 2.34
N ALA A 26 -24.98 42.58 1.26
CA ALA A 26 -24.64 42.60 -0.14
C ALA A 26 -24.36 41.28 -0.87
N CYS A 27 -25.45 40.75 -1.46
CA CYS A 27 -25.39 40.06 -2.76
C CYS A 27 -25.90 40.98 -3.85
N ARG A 28 -25.14 41.16 -4.93
CA ARG A 28 -25.64 41.58 -6.26
C ARG A 28 -25.21 40.54 -7.25
N ASP A 29 -26.21 39.95 -7.91
CA ASP A 29 -26.15 39.05 -9.04
C ASP A 29 -25.71 39.76 -10.33
N PRO A 30 -25.27 39.09 -11.42
CA PRO A 30 -26.23 38.34 -12.19
C PRO A 30 -25.72 37.06 -12.90
N ALA A 31 -26.66 36.22 -13.13
CA ALA A 31 -26.77 35.19 -14.17
C ALA A 31 -26.54 33.71 -13.76
N GLY A 32 -27.65 33.03 -13.49
CA GLY A 32 -27.97 31.79 -14.17
C GLY A 32 -27.81 30.48 -13.40
N LEU A 33 -28.95 29.97 -12.90
CA LEU A 33 -29.24 28.54 -12.73
C LEU A 33 -28.65 27.79 -11.54
N CYS A 34 -29.45 27.72 -10.48
CA CYS A 34 -29.29 26.73 -9.41
C CYS A 34 -30.57 25.89 -9.25
N PRO A 35 -30.55 24.56 -9.25
CA PRO A 35 -31.71 23.77 -8.85
C PRO A 35 -31.67 23.51 -7.33
N CYS A 36 -32.74 23.94 -6.66
CA CYS A 36 -32.98 23.66 -5.25
C CYS A 36 -33.21 22.18 -4.99
N LYS A 37 -32.44 21.58 -4.12
CA LYS A 37 -32.80 20.33 -3.43
C LYS A 37 -33.57 20.66 -2.17
N LEU A 38 -34.86 20.26 -2.13
CA LEU A 38 -35.66 20.22 -0.91
C LEU A 38 -35.18 19.09 0.00
N SER A 39 -34.76 19.44 1.21
CA SER A 39 -34.60 18.48 2.29
C SER A 39 -35.89 18.43 3.12
N THR A 40 -36.54 17.28 3.15
CA THR A 40 -37.67 16.98 4.04
C THR A 40 -37.14 16.72 5.46
N ARG A 41 -37.41 17.63 6.37
CA ARG A 41 -37.28 17.39 7.81
C ARG A 41 -38.56 16.72 8.30
N PHE A 42 -38.39 15.54 8.89
CA PHE A 42 -39.42 14.91 9.72
C PHE A 42 -39.58 15.71 11.02
N VAL A 43 -40.81 16.12 11.30
CA VAL A 43 -41.21 16.66 12.60
C VAL A 43 -41.90 15.51 13.34
N GLN A 44 -41.30 15.08 14.45
CA GLN A 44 -41.93 14.22 15.44
C GLN A 44 -42.97 15.04 16.29
N TRP A 45 -44.18 14.51 16.41
CA TRP A 45 -45.16 14.97 17.38
C TRP A 45 -45.40 13.85 18.41
N PRO A 46 -45.60 14.20 19.68
CA PRO A 46 -45.67 13.22 20.76
C PRO A 46 -47.06 12.61 20.95
N LEU A 47 -47.01 11.41 21.48
CA LEU A 47 -48.09 10.52 21.90
C LEU A 47 -49.11 11.19 22.82
N CYS A 48 -50.37 10.90 22.58
CA CYS A 48 -51.43 10.97 23.59
C CYS A 48 -52.18 9.63 23.60
N ASP A 49 -52.15 8.99 24.75
CA ASP A 49 -52.89 7.79 25.10
C ASP A 49 -54.40 8.00 24.95
N LYS A 50 -55.09 6.99 24.43
CA LYS A 50 -56.36 6.48 24.97
C LYS A 50 -56.81 5.24 24.24
N ASP A 51 -57.03 4.22 25.04
CA ASP A 51 -57.66 2.94 24.77
C ASP A 51 -58.95 3.01 23.96
N ILE A 52 -59.07 2.18 22.90
CA ILE A 52 -60.35 1.67 22.43
C ILE A 52 -60.16 0.19 22.06
N LEU A 53 -60.70 -0.65 22.91
CA LEU A 53 -60.93 -2.06 22.69
C LEU A 53 -61.90 -2.28 21.53
N PHE A 54 -61.46 -2.96 20.49
CA PHE A 54 -62.35 -3.64 19.56
C PHE A 54 -62.19 -5.15 19.68
N THR A 55 -63.27 -5.78 20.18
CA THR A 55 -63.44 -7.24 20.20
C THR A 55 -63.69 -7.77 18.81
N SER A 56 -62.82 -8.66 18.36
CA SER A 56 -62.97 -9.41 17.12
C SER A 56 -64.05 -10.50 17.29
N GLY A 57 -65.17 -10.36 16.60
CA GLY A 57 -66.14 -11.45 16.39
C GLY A 57 -65.74 -12.33 15.26
N SER A 58 -65.30 -13.51 15.59
CA SER A 58 -65.01 -14.57 14.59
C SER A 58 -66.32 -15.16 14.04
N VAL A 59 -66.48 -15.13 12.70
CA VAL A 59 -67.48 -15.90 11.97
C VAL A 59 -66.88 -17.24 11.58
N GLN A 60 -67.24 -18.28 12.32
CA GLN A 60 -66.97 -19.64 11.91
C GLN A 60 -68.01 -20.09 10.87
N VAL A 61 -67.54 -20.43 9.69
CA VAL A 61 -68.35 -21.18 8.67
C VAL A 61 -68.11 -22.68 8.91
N LEU A 62 -69.11 -23.37 9.44
CA LEU A 62 -69.06 -24.83 9.57
C LEU A 62 -69.39 -25.47 8.22
N HIS A 63 -68.36 -26.12 7.63
CA HIS A 63 -68.60 -27.12 6.60
C HIS A 63 -68.80 -28.48 7.25
N ALA A 64 -70.03 -29.02 7.14
CA ALA A 64 -70.36 -30.38 7.51
C ALA A 64 -69.98 -31.32 6.33
N PHE A 65 -68.96 -32.17 6.56
CA PHE A 65 -68.75 -33.33 5.70
C PHE A 65 -69.52 -34.54 6.22
N PHE A 66 -70.31 -35.11 5.39
CA PHE A 66 -70.96 -36.45 5.56
C PHE A 66 -69.90 -37.53 5.36
N ILE A 67 -69.79 -38.43 6.31
CA ILE A 67 -69.17 -39.74 6.13
C ILE A 67 -70.20 -40.79 6.52
N PRO A 68 -70.52 -41.76 5.68
CA PRO A 68 -71.40 -42.88 6.06
C PRO A 68 -70.60 -43.92 6.84
N ARG A 69 -71.15 -44.41 7.90
CA ARG A 69 -70.71 -45.62 8.56
C ARG A 69 -71.88 -46.59 8.78
N ASN A 70 -71.76 -47.70 8.12
CA ASN A 70 -72.62 -48.88 8.33
C ASN A 70 -72.40 -49.54 9.66
N GLY A 71 -73.43 -50.12 10.18
CA GLY A 71 -73.33 -51.28 11.05
C GLY A 71 -74.12 -51.27 12.36
N GLY A 72 -75.25 -51.82 12.34
CA GLY A 72 -75.85 -52.90 13.12
C GLY A 72 -76.13 -52.64 14.60
N GLY A 73 -77.39 -52.93 14.98
CA GLY A 73 -77.78 -53.46 16.31
C GLY A 73 -78.86 -52.74 17.12
N ASN A 74 -80.08 -53.15 16.92
CA ASN A 74 -81.18 -53.39 17.86
C ASN A 74 -81.44 -52.59 19.11
N HIS A 75 -82.80 -52.45 19.29
CA HIS A 75 -83.65 -52.17 20.49
C HIS A 75 -83.83 -50.70 20.87
N GLY A 76 -84.91 -50.10 20.70
CA GLY A 76 -86.23 -50.39 21.29
C GLY A 76 -86.64 -49.33 22.29
N GLU A 77 -87.77 -48.78 22.12
CA GLU A 77 -88.63 -48.11 23.08
C GLU A 77 -88.91 -46.57 22.89
N TYR A 78 -90.09 -46.31 22.45
CA TYR A 78 -91.09 -45.25 22.85
C TYR A 78 -90.64 -43.97 23.52
N ALA A 79 -90.98 -42.91 22.84
CA ALA A 79 -91.55 -41.76 23.49
C ALA A 79 -92.22 -40.77 22.51
N HIS A 80 -93.51 -40.68 22.62
CA HIS A 80 -94.36 -39.68 22.08
C HIS A 80 -93.89 -38.28 22.58
N ILE A 81 -93.69 -37.35 21.70
CA ILE A 81 -93.84 -35.94 22.00
C ILE A 81 -94.30 -35.16 20.76
N MET A 82 -95.45 -34.57 20.93
CA MET A 82 -96.15 -33.58 20.19
C MET A 82 -95.40 -32.72 19.15
N ALA A 83 -95.97 -32.80 17.94
CA ALA A 83 -95.66 -31.85 16.88
C ALA A 83 -96.25 -30.46 17.24
N LYS A 84 -95.39 -29.51 17.61
CA LYS A 84 -95.80 -28.10 17.63
C LYS A 84 -95.70 -27.53 16.23
N LYS A 85 -96.84 -27.21 15.65
CA LYS A 85 -97.01 -26.54 14.37
C LYS A 85 -96.28 -25.19 14.38
N ILE A 86 -95.11 -25.03 13.80
CA ILE A 86 -94.45 -23.76 13.64
C ILE A 86 -95.17 -23.08 12.43
N VAL A 87 -95.90 -22.07 12.76
CA VAL A 87 -96.49 -21.17 11.79
C VAL A 87 -95.37 -20.28 11.29
N ARG A 88 -94.86 -20.56 10.10
CA ARG A 88 -94.03 -19.63 9.36
C ARG A 88 -94.75 -18.37 9.02
N ARG A 89 -94.66 -17.31 9.81
CA ARG A 89 -95.03 -15.95 9.52
C ARG A 89 -94.08 -15.48 8.37
N LYS A 90 -94.62 -15.39 7.12
CA LYS A 90 -93.93 -14.71 6.01
C LYS A 90 -93.79 -13.22 6.42
N GLN A 91 -92.65 -12.83 7.02
CA GLN A 91 -92.31 -11.43 7.18
C GLN A 91 -92.02 -10.92 5.74
N ARG A 92 -92.95 -10.16 5.17
CA ARG A 92 -92.68 -9.38 3.96
C ARG A 92 -91.76 -8.26 4.39
N ILE A 93 -90.46 -8.31 3.96
CA ILE A 93 -89.52 -7.24 4.09
C ILE A 93 -90.17 -6.05 3.38
N PRO A 94 -90.39 -4.89 4.12
CA PRO A 94 -91.03 -3.74 3.47
C PRO A 94 -90.07 -3.26 2.32
N LEU A 95 -90.71 -2.93 1.21
CA LEU A 95 -90.02 -2.52 -0.04
C LEU A 95 -89.01 -1.34 0.23
N SER A 96 -89.36 -0.50 1.21
CA SER A 96 -88.57 0.64 1.69
C SER A 96 -87.23 0.21 2.28
N ARG A 97 -87.14 -0.92 2.97
CA ARG A 97 -85.82 -1.46 3.51
C ARG A 97 -84.94 -2.01 2.38
N LEU A 98 -85.57 -2.63 1.39
CA LEU A 98 -84.85 -3.11 0.21
C LEU A 98 -84.27 -1.97 -0.63
N MET A 99 -85.07 -0.88 -0.78
CA MET A 99 -84.59 0.35 -1.44
C MET A 99 -83.49 1.06 -0.69
N ILE A 100 -83.52 1.11 0.66
CA ILE A 100 -82.49 1.68 1.45
C ILE A 100 -81.14 0.88 1.30
N VAL A 101 -81.23 -0.44 1.39
CA VAL A 101 -80.04 -1.31 1.20
C VAL A 101 -79.51 -1.22 -0.23
N GLY A 102 -80.39 -1.23 -1.25
CA GLY A 102 -80.02 -1.03 -2.66
C GLY A 102 -79.40 0.35 -2.91
N GLY A 103 -79.96 1.41 -2.28
CA GLY A 103 -79.38 2.73 -2.35
C GLY A 103 -77.99 2.83 -1.68
N ALA A 104 -77.81 2.17 -0.54
CA ALA A 104 -76.50 2.11 0.15
C ALA A 104 -75.45 1.37 -0.71
N PHE A 105 -75.83 0.22 -1.33
CA PHE A 105 -74.93 -0.49 -2.25
C PHE A 105 -74.62 0.31 -3.52
N SER A 106 -75.59 1.06 -4.04
CA SER A 106 -75.36 1.93 -5.21
C SER A 106 -74.46 3.10 -4.87
N LEU A 107 -74.62 3.67 -3.67
CA LEU A 107 -73.74 4.74 -3.19
C LEU A 107 -72.29 4.25 -2.97
N CYS A 108 -72.09 3.06 -2.38
CA CYS A 108 -70.81 2.40 -2.26
C CYS A 108 -70.17 2.10 -3.65
N GLY A 109 -70.99 1.64 -4.62
CA GLY A 109 -70.55 1.41 -5.99
C GLY A 109 -70.07 2.70 -6.67
N VAL A 110 -70.80 3.80 -6.50
CA VAL A 110 -70.40 5.11 -7.04
C VAL A 110 -69.10 5.61 -6.36
N ALA A 111 -69.01 5.43 -5.05
CA ALA A 111 -67.78 5.79 -4.32
C ALA A 111 -66.55 4.99 -4.75
N LEU A 112 -66.72 3.67 -4.97
CA LEU A 112 -65.70 2.81 -5.54
C LEU A 112 -65.27 3.19 -6.96
N LEU A 113 -66.23 3.49 -7.82
CA LEU A 113 -65.95 3.96 -9.19
C LEU A 113 -65.27 5.32 -9.19
N GLY A 114 -65.70 6.27 -8.30
CA GLY A 114 -65.05 7.55 -8.12
C GLY A 114 -63.60 7.39 -7.64
N ARG A 115 -63.38 6.46 -6.70
CA ARG A 115 -62.01 6.17 -6.22
C ARG A 115 -61.14 5.50 -7.30
N LEU A 116 -61.72 4.59 -8.09
CA LEU A 116 -61.03 4.00 -9.21
C LEU A 116 -60.65 5.04 -10.26
N ALA A 117 -61.61 5.94 -10.60
CA ALA A 117 -61.36 7.02 -11.56
C ALA A 117 -60.29 8.00 -11.00
N TYR A 118 -60.31 8.29 -9.70
CA TYR A 118 -59.29 9.11 -9.05
C TYR A 118 -57.90 8.50 -9.21
N PHE A 119 -57.72 7.19 -8.94
CA PHE A 119 -56.44 6.50 -9.14
C PHE A 119 -56.02 6.44 -10.58
N GLN A 120 -56.96 6.22 -11.54
CA GLN A 120 -56.66 6.15 -12.96
C GLN A 120 -56.37 7.51 -13.59
N LEU A 121 -57.00 8.60 -13.13
CA LEU A 121 -56.80 9.92 -13.75
C LEU A 121 -55.70 10.74 -13.09
N PHE A 122 -55.57 10.66 -11.76
CA PHE A 122 -54.60 11.50 -11.02
C PHE A 122 -53.35 10.80 -10.54
N HIS A 123 -53.37 9.48 -10.39
CA HIS A 123 -52.21 8.67 -9.97
C HIS A 123 -51.74 7.65 -10.98
N TYR A 124 -52.14 7.81 -12.23
CA TYR A 124 -51.79 6.85 -13.31
C TYR A 124 -50.27 6.74 -13.52
N GLN A 125 -49.59 7.87 -13.56
CA GLN A 125 -48.15 7.91 -13.76
C GLN A 125 -47.37 7.32 -12.54
N ASP A 126 -47.78 7.67 -11.32
CA ASP A 126 -47.15 7.17 -10.09
C ASP A 126 -47.35 5.65 -9.95
N ASN A 127 -48.61 5.18 -10.22
CA ASN A 127 -48.94 3.76 -10.17
C ASN A 127 -48.24 2.98 -11.29
N ARG A 128 -48.05 3.58 -12.46
CA ARG A 128 -47.30 2.98 -13.58
C ARG A 128 -45.82 2.89 -13.28
N ALA A 129 -45.24 3.94 -12.66
CA ALA A 129 -43.84 3.94 -12.24
C ALA A 129 -43.61 2.90 -11.14
N SER A 130 -44.48 2.81 -10.14
CA SER A 130 -44.42 1.80 -9.09
C SER A 130 -44.56 0.38 -9.60
N ALA A 131 -45.49 0.17 -10.56
CA ALA A 131 -45.68 -1.14 -11.20
C ALA A 131 -44.43 -1.52 -12.05
N ALA A 132 -43.85 -0.56 -12.75
CA ALA A 132 -42.63 -0.79 -13.51
C ALA A 132 -41.45 -1.16 -12.57
N GLN A 133 -41.29 -0.48 -11.46
CA GLN A 133 -40.27 -0.83 -10.44
C GLN A 133 -40.50 -2.24 -9.84
N GLN A 134 -41.71 -2.72 -9.73
CA GLN A 134 -42.01 -4.07 -9.27
C GLN A 134 -41.86 -5.16 -10.34
N GLN A 135 -41.94 -4.78 -11.60
CA GLN A 135 -41.87 -5.70 -12.73
C GLN A 135 -40.49 -5.82 -13.37
N TYR A 136 -39.62 -4.81 -13.15
CA TYR A 136 -38.26 -4.88 -13.67
C TYR A 136 -37.28 -5.24 -12.52
N SER A 137 -36.46 -6.25 -12.75
CA SER A 137 -35.26 -6.52 -11.99
C SER A 137 -34.10 -5.91 -12.73
N ASP A 138 -33.44 -4.94 -12.12
CA ASP A 138 -32.23 -4.31 -12.61
C ASP A 138 -31.05 -4.92 -11.84
N ASN A 139 -30.34 -5.84 -12.44
CA ASN A 139 -29.18 -6.50 -11.87
C ASN A 139 -27.92 -5.85 -12.45
N VAL A 140 -27.09 -5.27 -11.58
CA VAL A 140 -25.78 -4.76 -11.95
C VAL A 140 -24.85 -5.96 -12.12
N ILE A 141 -24.13 -6.00 -13.24
CA ILE A 141 -23.06 -6.96 -13.51
C ILE A 141 -21.76 -6.22 -13.26
N GLN A 142 -21.10 -6.51 -12.14
CA GLN A 142 -19.87 -5.83 -11.79
C GLN A 142 -18.77 -6.11 -12.80
N ALA A 143 -18.05 -5.06 -13.19
CA ALA A 143 -16.83 -5.17 -13.98
C ALA A 143 -15.68 -5.66 -13.11
N SER A 144 -14.84 -6.53 -13.64
CA SER A 144 -13.62 -6.94 -12.95
C SER A 144 -12.63 -5.79 -12.96
N ARG A 145 -12.05 -5.48 -11.79
CA ARG A 145 -11.02 -4.45 -11.67
C ARG A 145 -9.72 -4.94 -12.29
N GLY A 146 -9.06 -4.10 -13.11
CA GLY A 146 -7.79 -4.42 -13.77
C GLY A 146 -6.67 -4.75 -12.78
N SER A 147 -5.75 -5.62 -13.17
CA SER A 147 -4.58 -5.99 -12.37
C SER A 147 -3.51 -4.91 -12.37
N ILE A 148 -2.62 -4.95 -11.38
CA ILE A 148 -1.40 -4.13 -11.33
C ILE A 148 -0.21 -5.09 -11.40
N TYR A 149 0.65 -4.90 -12.40
CA TYR A 149 1.84 -5.70 -12.64
C TYR A 149 3.11 -4.88 -12.34
N ASP A 150 4.16 -5.55 -11.90
CA ASP A 150 5.50 -4.96 -11.85
C ASP A 150 6.12 -4.87 -13.25
N ALA A 151 7.32 -4.30 -13.35
CA ALA A 151 8.08 -4.17 -14.60
C ALA A 151 8.43 -5.53 -15.25
N THR A 152 8.41 -6.64 -14.48
CA THR A 152 8.71 -8.00 -14.95
C THR A 152 7.46 -8.81 -15.30
N GLY A 153 6.26 -8.24 -15.10
CA GLY A 153 4.97 -8.88 -15.35
C GLY A 153 4.42 -9.72 -14.19
N LYS A 154 4.96 -9.58 -12.97
CA LYS A 154 4.39 -10.22 -11.77
C LYS A 154 3.18 -9.45 -11.27
N GLU A 155 2.12 -10.14 -10.88
CA GLU A 155 0.91 -9.51 -10.33
C GLU A 155 1.14 -9.00 -8.91
N LEU A 156 1.00 -7.68 -8.72
CA LEU A 156 1.08 -7.00 -7.43
C LEU A 156 -0.29 -6.80 -6.78
N ALA A 157 -1.33 -6.62 -7.62
CA ALA A 157 -2.72 -6.54 -7.18
C ALA A 157 -3.63 -7.15 -8.24
N ARG A 158 -4.61 -7.96 -7.81
CA ARG A 158 -5.57 -8.61 -8.71
C ARG A 158 -6.96 -8.65 -8.11
N SER A 159 -7.97 -8.78 -8.98
CA SER A 159 -9.33 -9.08 -8.55
C SER A 159 -9.49 -10.59 -8.33
N THR A 160 -10.12 -10.96 -7.23
CA THR A 160 -10.46 -12.34 -6.88
C THR A 160 -11.90 -12.42 -6.42
N THR A 161 -12.54 -13.56 -6.66
CA THR A 161 -13.91 -13.78 -6.20
C THR A 161 -13.88 -14.43 -4.83
N LEU A 162 -14.36 -13.72 -3.82
CA LEU A 162 -14.63 -14.20 -2.49
C LEU A 162 -16.13 -14.43 -2.28
N TYR A 163 -16.51 -14.99 -1.15
CA TYR A 163 -17.89 -15.32 -0.86
C TYR A 163 -18.30 -14.78 0.52
N ASN A 164 -19.47 -14.14 0.58
CA ASN A 164 -20.14 -13.90 1.85
C ASN A 164 -21.02 -15.11 2.15
N VAL A 165 -20.86 -15.65 3.34
CA VAL A 165 -21.72 -16.75 3.84
C VAL A 165 -22.89 -16.14 4.57
N THR A 166 -24.07 -16.35 4.04
CA THR A 166 -25.32 -15.83 4.61
C THR A 166 -26.23 -16.96 5.05
N VAL A 167 -27.07 -16.68 6.01
CA VAL A 167 -28.04 -17.63 6.55
C VAL A 167 -29.44 -17.02 6.65
N ASP A 168 -30.46 -17.85 6.41
CA ASP A 168 -31.85 -17.54 6.74
C ASP A 168 -32.20 -18.22 8.08
N PRO A 169 -32.08 -17.50 9.23
CA PRO A 169 -32.33 -18.10 10.54
C PRO A 169 -33.74 -18.64 10.72
N GLN A 170 -34.74 -18.03 10.06
CA GLN A 170 -36.12 -18.49 10.12
C GLN A 170 -36.31 -19.91 9.52
N ASN A 171 -35.45 -20.29 8.59
CA ASN A 171 -35.47 -21.57 7.91
C ASN A 171 -34.42 -22.58 8.45
N CYS A 172 -33.83 -22.29 9.60
CA CYS A 172 -32.93 -23.21 10.30
C CYS A 172 -33.65 -23.94 11.43
N ASP A 173 -33.16 -25.14 11.74
CA ASP A 173 -33.70 -25.96 12.84
C ASP A 173 -33.26 -25.36 14.19
N GLN A 174 -34.17 -24.64 14.83
CA GLN A 174 -33.92 -23.92 16.08
C GLN A 174 -33.58 -24.88 17.26
N THR A 175 -33.88 -26.16 17.16
CA THR A 175 -33.56 -27.15 18.20
C THR A 175 -32.11 -27.64 18.13
N GLN A 176 -31.41 -27.36 17.02
CA GLN A 176 -30.04 -27.80 16.75
C GLN A 176 -29.05 -26.62 16.60
N ILE A 177 -29.44 -25.42 16.98
CA ILE A 177 -28.65 -24.21 16.79
C ILE A 177 -27.25 -24.32 17.43
N ASP A 178 -27.14 -24.84 18.66
CA ASP A 178 -25.86 -25.00 19.35
C ASP A 178 -24.89 -25.91 18.59
N ARG A 179 -25.38 -26.96 17.98
CA ARG A 179 -24.58 -27.85 17.14
C ARG A 179 -24.18 -27.16 15.82
N ILE A 180 -25.18 -26.56 15.15
CA ILE A 180 -24.96 -25.86 13.87
C ILE A 180 -23.95 -24.73 14.06
N SER A 181 -24.07 -23.92 15.14
CA SER A 181 -23.14 -22.83 15.41
C SER A 181 -21.71 -23.30 15.63
N ARG A 182 -21.52 -24.39 16.35
CA ARG A 182 -20.21 -25.00 16.59
C ARG A 182 -19.56 -25.52 15.31
N GLU A 183 -20.30 -26.28 14.50
CA GLU A 183 -19.79 -26.85 13.25
C GLU A 183 -19.47 -25.74 12.23
N LEU A 184 -20.30 -24.70 12.15
CA LEU A 184 -20.05 -23.56 11.27
C LEU A 184 -18.91 -22.67 11.77
N ALA A 185 -18.76 -22.51 13.09
CA ALA A 185 -17.63 -21.79 13.70
C ALA A 185 -16.29 -22.44 13.34
N GLU A 186 -16.22 -23.76 13.38
CA GLU A 186 -15.03 -24.52 12.99
C GLU A 186 -14.70 -24.35 11.50
N ILE A 187 -15.72 -24.37 10.62
CA ILE A 187 -15.52 -24.21 9.17
C ILE A 187 -15.12 -22.77 8.82
N LEU A 188 -15.77 -21.80 9.46
CA LEU A 188 -15.61 -20.36 9.12
C LEU A 188 -14.46 -19.69 9.87
N GLY A 189 -13.95 -20.32 10.95
CA GLY A 189 -12.89 -19.74 11.79
C GLY A 189 -13.34 -18.52 12.60
N VAL A 190 -14.64 -18.44 12.96
CA VAL A 190 -15.22 -17.33 13.74
C VAL A 190 -15.77 -17.84 15.07
N ASP A 191 -16.04 -16.92 16.01
CA ASP A 191 -16.53 -17.27 17.34
C ASP A 191 -17.89 -17.97 17.25
N GLN A 192 -18.05 -19.06 18.01
CA GLN A 192 -19.29 -19.82 18.07
C GLN A 192 -20.45 -18.99 18.60
N GLU A 193 -20.22 -18.13 19.60
CA GLU A 193 -21.25 -17.31 20.22
C GLU A 193 -21.82 -16.31 19.23
N GLU A 194 -20.96 -15.71 18.37
CA GLU A 194 -21.40 -14.79 17.31
C GLU A 194 -22.33 -15.49 16.31
N ILE A 195 -21.97 -16.71 15.89
CA ILE A 195 -22.83 -17.50 14.99
C ILE A 195 -24.12 -17.92 15.69
N TYR A 196 -24.03 -18.33 16.94
CA TYR A 196 -25.19 -18.70 17.76
C TYR A 196 -26.20 -17.55 17.90
N GLU A 197 -25.73 -16.34 18.23
CA GLU A 197 -26.57 -15.14 18.31
C GLU A 197 -27.28 -14.85 16.97
N LYS A 198 -26.56 -14.93 15.85
CA LYS A 198 -27.11 -14.69 14.51
C LYS A 198 -28.17 -15.71 14.12
N LEU A 199 -27.95 -16.99 14.43
CA LEU A 199 -28.89 -18.08 14.16
C LEU A 199 -30.12 -18.04 15.07
N SER A 200 -30.00 -17.52 16.29
CA SER A 200 -31.10 -17.43 17.27
C SER A 200 -32.13 -16.37 16.91
N GLN A 201 -31.80 -15.44 16.00
CA GLN A 201 -32.70 -14.37 15.53
C GLN A 201 -33.72 -14.90 14.51
N SER A 202 -34.62 -15.77 14.94
CA SER A 202 -35.60 -16.49 14.08
C SER A 202 -36.62 -15.58 13.40
N ASP A 203 -36.68 -14.30 13.73
CA ASP A 203 -37.48 -13.28 13.06
C ASP A 203 -36.80 -12.71 11.77
N SER A 204 -35.52 -12.94 11.62
CA SER A 204 -34.75 -12.50 10.45
C SER A 204 -34.67 -13.60 9.38
N ARG A 205 -34.69 -13.19 8.11
CA ARG A 205 -34.47 -14.06 6.95
C ARG A 205 -33.08 -13.91 6.33
N TYR A 206 -32.28 -12.98 6.82
CA TYR A 206 -30.97 -12.70 6.27
C TYR A 206 -30.01 -12.25 7.38
N LYS A 207 -28.96 -13.02 7.55
CA LYS A 207 -27.82 -12.67 8.41
C LYS A 207 -26.52 -13.11 7.74
N VAL A 208 -25.51 -12.28 7.82
CA VAL A 208 -24.16 -12.59 7.33
C VAL A 208 -23.41 -13.30 8.46
N LEU A 209 -23.01 -14.55 8.22
CA LEU A 209 -22.20 -15.34 9.17
C LEU A 209 -20.73 -14.97 9.07
N ALA A 210 -20.19 -14.98 7.85
CA ALA A 210 -18.81 -14.57 7.58
C ALA A 210 -18.76 -13.81 6.24
N ARG A 211 -17.83 -12.88 6.14
CA ARG A 211 -17.57 -12.09 4.93
C ARG A 211 -16.27 -12.52 4.30
N ARG A 212 -16.20 -12.41 2.95
CA ARG A 212 -14.97 -12.57 2.17
C ARG A 212 -14.23 -13.90 2.44
N VAL A 213 -14.96 -15.00 2.56
CA VAL A 213 -14.34 -16.32 2.67
C VAL A 213 -13.83 -16.80 1.31
N ASP A 214 -12.73 -17.54 1.34
CA ASP A 214 -12.14 -18.11 0.14
C ASP A 214 -13.03 -19.22 -0.47
N LYS A 215 -12.72 -19.59 -1.71
CA LYS A 215 -13.45 -20.64 -2.44
C LYS A 215 -13.44 -21.99 -1.69
N ARG A 216 -12.35 -22.32 -1.00
CA ARG A 216 -12.23 -23.58 -0.26
C ARG A 216 -13.23 -23.64 0.89
N VAL A 217 -13.36 -22.56 1.66
CA VAL A 217 -14.35 -22.44 2.75
C VAL A 217 -15.76 -22.39 2.16
N ALA A 218 -15.97 -21.63 1.08
CA ALA A 218 -17.26 -21.59 0.40
C ALA A 218 -17.72 -22.97 -0.11
N ASP A 219 -16.80 -23.77 -0.66
CA ASP A 219 -17.09 -25.14 -1.09
C ASP A 219 -17.41 -26.06 0.10
N GLN A 220 -16.78 -25.87 1.27
CA GLN A 220 -17.14 -26.58 2.50
C GLN A 220 -18.55 -26.22 2.96
N ILE A 221 -18.90 -24.93 2.97
CA ILE A 221 -20.23 -24.43 3.31
C ILE A 221 -21.29 -24.96 2.33
N LYS A 222 -21.00 -24.96 1.02
CA LYS A 222 -21.90 -25.49 0.00
C LYS A 222 -22.23 -26.97 0.19
N ASN A 223 -21.26 -27.73 0.70
CA ASN A 223 -21.38 -29.15 0.95
C ASN A 223 -21.83 -29.46 2.39
N TYR A 224 -22.04 -28.47 3.22
CA TYR A 224 -22.45 -28.64 4.62
C TYR A 224 -23.89 -29.17 4.68
N ALA A 225 -24.05 -30.39 5.13
CA ALA A 225 -25.34 -31.09 5.24
C ALA A 225 -25.39 -31.90 6.54
N PRO A 226 -25.63 -31.24 7.69
CA PRO A 226 -25.62 -31.92 8.98
C PRO A 226 -26.80 -32.90 9.11
N VAL A 227 -26.55 -34.07 9.75
CA VAL A 227 -27.56 -35.09 9.95
C VAL A 227 -27.56 -35.53 11.41
N ILE A 228 -28.74 -35.89 11.94
CA ILE A 228 -28.87 -36.63 13.20
C ILE A 228 -28.75 -38.10 12.83
N GLU A 229 -27.74 -38.78 13.38
CA GLU A 229 -27.54 -40.18 13.13
C GLU A 229 -28.70 -41.03 13.69
N ALA A 230 -29.00 -42.13 13.02
CA ALA A 230 -29.98 -43.12 13.51
C ALA A 230 -29.52 -43.73 14.83
N ASP A 231 -30.34 -43.69 15.91
CA ASP A 231 -30.04 -44.33 17.16
C ASP A 231 -30.07 -45.87 16.98
N PRO A 232 -28.92 -46.55 17.13
CA PRO A 232 -28.86 -48.00 16.96
C PRO A 232 -29.70 -48.78 17.95
N ASN A 233 -30.13 -48.16 19.07
CA ASN A 233 -30.94 -48.77 20.10
C ASN A 233 -32.45 -48.60 19.86
N VAL A 234 -32.85 -47.80 18.89
CA VAL A 234 -34.26 -47.55 18.57
C VAL A 234 -34.65 -48.24 17.27
N LYS A 235 -35.54 -49.22 17.35
CA LYS A 235 -36.10 -49.91 16.17
C LYS A 235 -36.77 -48.87 15.22
N ASN A 236 -36.34 -48.85 13.97
CA ASN A 236 -36.78 -47.91 12.92
C ASN A 236 -36.28 -46.46 13.06
N SER A 237 -35.30 -46.18 13.87
CA SER A 237 -34.56 -44.90 13.77
C SER A 237 -33.92 -44.77 12.39
N LYS A 238 -34.05 -43.59 11.78
CA LYS A 238 -33.44 -43.24 10.50
C LYS A 238 -32.67 -41.96 10.67
N GLU A 239 -31.59 -41.80 9.91
CA GLU A 239 -30.91 -40.56 9.78
C GLU A 239 -31.89 -39.43 9.39
N GLN A 240 -31.80 -38.32 10.09
CA GLN A 240 -32.65 -37.18 9.86
C GLN A 240 -31.77 -36.00 9.47
N LYS A 241 -32.00 -35.41 8.29
CA LYS A 241 -31.31 -34.18 7.87
C LYS A 241 -31.72 -33.00 8.74
N ILE A 242 -30.74 -32.32 9.29
CA ILE A 242 -30.95 -31.03 10.00
C ILE A 242 -31.17 -29.96 8.95
N LYS A 243 -32.22 -29.18 9.11
CA LYS A 243 -32.51 -28.09 8.18
C LYS A 243 -31.63 -26.88 8.49
N VAL A 244 -30.75 -26.49 7.54
CA VAL A 244 -29.94 -25.28 7.56
C VAL A 244 -30.10 -24.60 6.22
N SER A 245 -30.39 -23.30 6.23
CA SER A 245 -30.58 -22.50 5.01
C SER A 245 -29.42 -21.53 4.87
N LEU A 246 -28.34 -21.98 4.23
CA LEU A 246 -27.16 -21.19 3.91
C LEU A 246 -27.20 -20.76 2.46
N ALA A 247 -26.67 -19.57 2.17
CA ALA A 247 -26.43 -19.08 0.82
C ALA A 247 -25.02 -18.49 0.72
N LEU A 248 -24.46 -18.54 -0.47
CA LEU A 248 -23.17 -17.97 -0.81
C LEU A 248 -23.43 -16.82 -1.79
N GLU A 249 -23.00 -15.64 -1.42
CA GLU A 249 -23.04 -14.44 -2.27
C GLU A 249 -21.63 -14.16 -2.75
N THR A 250 -21.41 -14.12 -4.05
CA THR A 250 -20.12 -13.76 -4.64
C THR A 250 -19.85 -12.29 -4.42
N VAL A 251 -18.63 -11.96 -4.01
CA VAL A 251 -18.14 -10.60 -3.82
C VAL A 251 -16.81 -10.50 -4.51
N ASP A 252 -16.68 -9.55 -5.43
CA ASP A 252 -15.39 -9.22 -5.99
C ASP A 252 -14.55 -8.54 -4.91
N SER A 253 -13.36 -9.06 -4.70
CA SER A 253 -12.42 -8.58 -3.71
C SER A 253 -11.09 -8.29 -4.37
N ARG A 254 -10.38 -7.29 -3.84
CA ARG A 254 -9.02 -6.99 -4.24
C ARG A 254 -8.05 -7.80 -3.38
N GLU A 255 -7.11 -8.47 -4.04
CA GLU A 255 -6.05 -9.26 -3.40
C GLU A 255 -4.69 -8.66 -3.73
N TYR A 256 -3.85 -8.54 -2.72
CA TYR A 256 -2.46 -8.08 -2.81
C TYR A 256 -1.55 -9.24 -2.38
N PRO A 257 -1.06 -10.06 -3.34
CA PRO A 257 -0.40 -11.33 -3.04
C PRO A 257 0.86 -11.23 -2.18
N TYR A 258 1.48 -10.04 -2.15
CA TYR A 258 2.72 -9.79 -1.40
C TYR A 258 2.50 -9.08 -0.05
N GLY A 259 1.24 -8.95 0.43
CA GLY A 259 0.93 -8.32 1.72
C GLY A 259 1.42 -6.88 1.79
N ALA A 260 2.19 -6.53 2.83
CA ALA A 260 2.66 -5.15 3.07
C ALA A 260 3.64 -4.60 2.01
N PHE A 261 4.12 -5.47 1.12
CA PHE A 261 5.05 -5.09 0.06
C PHE A 261 4.46 -4.03 -0.88
N LEU A 262 5.17 -2.91 -1.07
CA LEU A 262 4.70 -1.77 -1.87
C LEU A 262 3.39 -1.12 -1.38
N ALA A 263 2.93 -1.39 -0.17
CA ALA A 263 1.62 -0.97 0.29
C ALA A 263 1.34 0.53 0.11
N SER A 264 2.30 1.39 0.43
CA SER A 264 2.16 2.85 0.32
C SER A 264 2.11 3.36 -1.13
N VAL A 265 2.56 2.56 -2.10
CA VAL A 265 2.50 2.85 -3.55
C VAL A 265 1.22 2.28 -4.15
N LEU A 266 0.94 0.99 -3.93
CA LEU A 266 -0.27 0.35 -4.43
C LEU A 266 -1.52 0.99 -3.84
N GLY A 267 -1.52 1.24 -2.54
CA GLY A 267 -2.71 1.62 -1.80
C GLY A 267 -3.65 0.44 -1.61
N PHE A 268 -4.93 0.71 -1.43
CA PHE A 268 -5.96 -0.31 -1.26
C PHE A 268 -7.33 0.16 -1.75
N CYS A 269 -8.25 -0.78 -1.94
CA CYS A 269 -9.65 -0.51 -2.23
C CYS A 269 -10.49 -0.59 -0.96
N ASN A 270 -11.54 0.25 -0.89
CA ASN A 270 -12.55 0.15 0.16
C ASN A 270 -13.50 -1.04 -0.08
N ASP A 271 -14.46 -1.24 0.82
CA ASP A 271 -15.44 -2.32 0.72
C ASP A 271 -16.34 -2.25 -0.51
N ASP A 272 -16.49 -1.06 -1.10
CA ASP A 272 -17.27 -0.83 -2.32
C ASP A 272 -16.46 -1.06 -3.60
N GLY A 273 -15.19 -1.49 -3.49
CA GLY A 273 -14.28 -1.71 -4.62
C GLY A 273 -13.67 -0.44 -5.21
N GLU A 274 -13.87 0.73 -4.57
CA GLU A 274 -13.26 1.98 -5.00
C GLU A 274 -11.84 2.13 -4.44
N GLY A 275 -10.91 2.60 -5.27
CA GLY A 275 -9.54 2.88 -4.85
C GLY A 275 -9.47 4.02 -3.82
N PHE A 276 -8.90 3.73 -2.64
CA PHE A 276 -8.90 4.67 -1.51
C PHE A 276 -7.55 5.37 -1.31
N TYR A 277 -6.42 4.67 -1.51
CA TYR A 277 -5.06 5.20 -1.44
C TYR A 277 -4.22 4.71 -2.63
N GLY A 278 -3.01 5.26 -2.78
CA GLY A 278 -2.01 4.83 -3.76
C GLY A 278 -2.47 4.84 -5.22
N LEU A 279 -1.92 3.96 -6.02
CA LEU A 279 -2.28 3.76 -7.44
C LEU A 279 -3.74 3.35 -7.62
N GLU A 280 -4.28 2.57 -6.69
CA GLU A 280 -5.68 2.19 -6.69
C GLU A 280 -6.59 3.42 -6.76
N LYS A 281 -6.22 4.51 -6.07
CA LYS A 281 -6.94 5.79 -6.10
C LYS A 281 -6.63 6.62 -7.34
N SER A 282 -5.34 6.81 -7.66
CA SER A 282 -4.93 7.66 -8.79
C SER A 282 -5.47 7.16 -10.13
N TYR A 283 -5.49 5.85 -10.30
CA TYR A 283 -5.91 5.20 -11.52
C TYR A 283 -7.28 4.51 -11.39
N ASN A 284 -8.10 4.90 -10.39
CA ASN A 284 -9.40 4.27 -10.16
C ASN A 284 -10.28 4.25 -11.41
N SER A 285 -10.30 5.33 -12.19
CA SER A 285 -11.09 5.42 -13.42
C SER A 285 -10.62 4.48 -14.55
N VAL A 286 -9.36 4.03 -14.49
CA VAL A 286 -8.76 3.09 -15.44
C VAL A 286 -8.99 1.66 -14.96
N LEU A 287 -8.73 1.42 -13.67
CA LEU A 287 -8.79 0.10 -13.05
C LEU A 287 -10.22 -0.41 -12.84
N ALA A 288 -11.19 0.44 -12.50
CA ALA A 288 -12.53 0.01 -12.08
C ALA A 288 -13.38 -0.58 -13.21
N GLY A 289 -13.09 -0.25 -14.47
CA GLY A 289 -13.94 -0.66 -15.58
C GLY A 289 -15.29 0.05 -15.61
N GLN A 290 -16.26 -0.54 -16.29
CA GLN A 290 -17.64 -0.07 -16.39
C GLN A 290 -18.61 -1.22 -16.15
N ASP A 291 -19.46 -1.08 -15.15
CA ASP A 291 -20.45 -2.09 -14.83
C ASP A 291 -21.45 -2.29 -15.96
N GLY A 292 -21.80 -3.54 -16.20
CA GLY A 292 -22.87 -3.95 -17.06
C GLY A 292 -24.22 -3.97 -16.33
N ARG A 293 -25.29 -4.14 -17.07
CA ARG A 293 -26.66 -4.26 -16.53
C ARG A 293 -27.45 -5.32 -17.25
N SER A 294 -28.17 -6.12 -16.48
CA SER A 294 -29.21 -7.03 -17.00
C SER A 294 -30.56 -6.58 -16.44
N ILE A 295 -31.40 -6.06 -17.32
CA ILE A 295 -32.75 -5.63 -16.98
C ILE A 295 -33.71 -6.69 -17.48
N SER A 296 -34.31 -7.47 -16.57
CA SER A 296 -35.27 -8.51 -16.86
C SER A 296 -36.66 -8.19 -16.34
N LEU A 297 -37.72 -8.69 -17.01
CA LEU A 297 -39.10 -8.62 -16.53
C LEU A 297 -39.38 -9.77 -15.56
N THR A 298 -39.73 -9.42 -14.31
CA THR A 298 -40.02 -10.38 -13.26
C THR A 298 -41.47 -10.27 -12.77
N ASN A 299 -42.03 -11.39 -12.29
CA ASN A 299 -43.33 -11.38 -11.61
C ASN A 299 -43.17 -10.94 -10.13
N ALA A 300 -44.33 -10.85 -9.42
CA ALA A 300 -44.36 -10.50 -8.01
C ALA A 300 -43.57 -11.43 -7.07
N HIS A 301 -43.14 -12.59 -7.55
CA HIS A 301 -42.29 -13.55 -6.85
C HIS A 301 -40.85 -13.56 -7.36
N LYS A 302 -40.46 -12.52 -8.15
CA LYS A 302 -39.13 -12.39 -8.78
C LYS A 302 -38.74 -13.52 -9.73
N TYR A 303 -39.68 -14.25 -10.31
CA TYR A 303 -39.42 -15.18 -11.44
C TYR A 303 -39.42 -14.41 -12.76
N GLU A 304 -38.43 -14.63 -13.58
CA GLU A 304 -38.33 -14.05 -14.92
C GLU A 304 -39.50 -14.48 -15.79
N LEU A 305 -40.13 -13.52 -16.50
CA LEU A 305 -41.36 -13.73 -17.25
C LEU A 305 -41.15 -14.09 -18.73
N SER A 306 -40.00 -13.70 -19.29
CA SER A 306 -39.68 -13.99 -20.71
C SER A 306 -38.26 -13.53 -21.06
N GLU A 307 -37.48 -14.36 -21.72
CA GLU A 307 -36.16 -14.04 -22.28
C GLU A 307 -36.21 -12.98 -23.42
N GLN A 308 -37.38 -12.71 -24.00
CA GLN A 308 -37.51 -11.83 -25.17
C GLN A 308 -37.43 -10.33 -24.84
N ASN A 309 -37.49 -9.93 -23.58
CA ASN A 309 -37.44 -8.53 -23.16
C ASN A 309 -36.27 -8.24 -22.21
N GLU A 310 -35.25 -9.09 -22.16
CA GLU A 310 -34.04 -8.83 -21.43
C GLU A 310 -33.17 -7.81 -22.19
N GLN A 311 -32.80 -6.70 -21.51
CA GLN A 311 -31.80 -5.76 -22.00
C GLN A 311 -30.49 -6.06 -21.26
N TYR A 312 -29.57 -6.66 -22.00
CA TYR A 312 -28.24 -6.99 -21.48
C TYR A 312 -27.23 -6.00 -22.02
N HIS A 313 -26.56 -5.31 -21.08
CA HIS A 313 -25.38 -4.53 -21.34
C HIS A 313 -24.20 -5.22 -20.66
N ALA A 314 -23.26 -5.72 -21.44
CA ALA A 314 -22.07 -6.39 -20.91
C ALA A 314 -21.24 -5.42 -20.07
N ALA A 315 -20.68 -5.90 -18.95
CA ALA A 315 -19.64 -5.19 -18.22
C ALA A 315 -18.40 -5.04 -19.10
N GLN A 316 -17.66 -3.95 -18.91
CA GLN A 316 -16.35 -3.73 -19.51
C GLN A 316 -15.33 -3.74 -18.39
N ASP A 317 -14.49 -4.77 -18.35
CA ASP A 317 -13.45 -4.92 -17.35
C ASP A 317 -12.47 -3.75 -17.38
N GLY A 318 -11.89 -3.45 -16.23
CA GLY A 318 -10.89 -2.42 -16.08
C GLY A 318 -9.61 -2.75 -16.84
N GLN A 319 -8.90 -1.72 -17.23
CA GLN A 319 -7.56 -1.84 -17.81
C GLN A 319 -6.54 -2.06 -16.70
N SER A 320 -5.45 -2.75 -17.00
CA SER A 320 -4.40 -3.06 -16.05
C SER A 320 -3.22 -2.10 -16.17
N LEU A 321 -2.48 -1.93 -15.07
CA LEU A 321 -1.28 -1.10 -15.02
C LEU A 321 -0.04 -1.98 -15.03
N VAL A 322 0.99 -1.58 -15.78
CA VAL A 322 2.34 -2.10 -15.67
C VAL A 322 3.21 -1.00 -15.09
N LEU A 323 3.90 -1.29 -13.99
CA LEU A 323 4.69 -0.33 -13.26
C LEU A 323 6.14 -0.27 -13.77
N THR A 324 6.83 0.81 -13.44
CA THR A 324 8.28 0.93 -13.58
C THR A 324 9.02 0.20 -12.45
N ILE A 325 8.32 -0.11 -11.37
CA ILE A 325 8.85 -0.78 -10.19
C ILE A 325 9.12 -2.25 -10.49
N ASP A 326 10.32 -2.72 -10.16
CA ASP A 326 10.73 -4.11 -10.23
C ASP A 326 10.68 -4.73 -8.83
N VAL A 327 9.96 -5.83 -8.69
CA VAL A 327 9.78 -6.56 -7.41
C VAL A 327 11.12 -6.94 -6.77
N ASN A 328 12.14 -7.31 -7.56
CA ASN A 328 13.42 -7.72 -6.99
C ASN A 328 14.20 -6.52 -6.44
N LEU A 329 14.17 -5.37 -7.14
CA LEU A 329 14.75 -4.11 -6.63
C LEU A 329 14.00 -3.61 -5.41
N GLN A 330 12.69 -3.74 -5.41
CA GLN A 330 11.86 -3.36 -4.28
C GLN A 330 12.15 -4.22 -3.03
N GLU A 331 12.32 -5.55 -3.20
CA GLU A 331 12.69 -6.45 -2.10
C GLU A 331 14.02 -6.03 -1.47
N ILE A 332 15.01 -5.70 -2.31
CA ILE A 332 16.31 -5.20 -1.84
C ILE A 332 16.14 -3.93 -1.00
N VAL A 333 15.36 -2.96 -1.51
CA VAL A 333 15.15 -1.68 -0.84
C VAL A 333 14.39 -1.86 0.48
N GLU A 334 13.31 -2.65 0.49
CA GLU A 334 12.51 -2.88 1.71
C GLU A 334 13.28 -3.60 2.80
N ARG A 335 14.04 -4.62 2.43
CA ARG A 335 14.86 -5.38 3.37
C ARG A 335 15.89 -4.51 4.05
N TYR A 336 16.72 -3.79 3.29
CA TYR A 336 17.75 -2.94 3.89
C TYR A 336 17.20 -1.73 4.64
N LEU A 337 16.05 -1.21 4.25
CA LEU A 337 15.37 -0.16 5.02
C LEU A 337 14.82 -0.70 6.34
N SER A 338 14.18 -1.86 6.34
CA SER A 338 13.61 -2.47 7.54
C SER A 338 14.70 -2.83 8.55
N ASP A 339 15.78 -3.49 8.07
CA ASP A 339 16.94 -3.82 8.89
C ASP A 339 17.57 -2.57 9.53
N ALA A 340 17.63 -1.46 8.78
CA ALA A 340 18.20 -0.22 9.27
C ALA A 340 17.29 0.48 10.29
N ILE A 341 15.99 0.43 10.13
CA ILE A 341 15.01 0.98 11.09
C ILE A 341 15.14 0.24 12.42
N GLU A 342 15.17 -1.08 12.39
CA GLU A 342 15.31 -1.90 13.58
C GLU A 342 16.66 -1.65 14.27
N SER A 343 17.77 -1.74 13.50
CA SER A 343 19.14 -1.61 14.04
C SER A 343 19.42 -0.25 14.67
N ASN A 344 18.82 0.82 14.13
CA ASN A 344 19.03 2.18 14.61
C ASN A 344 17.89 2.67 15.49
N ASN A 345 16.95 1.77 15.87
CA ASN A 345 15.80 2.10 16.71
C ASN A 345 15.10 3.39 16.26
N VAL A 346 14.71 3.45 14.98
CA VAL A 346 14.12 4.63 14.36
C VAL A 346 12.71 4.84 14.88
N GLN A 347 12.44 6.01 15.48
CA GLN A 347 11.18 6.27 16.18
C GLN A 347 10.09 6.91 15.30
N ASN A 348 10.46 7.56 14.20
CA ASN A 348 9.47 8.26 13.39
C ASN A 348 9.20 7.55 12.06
N ARG A 349 10.15 7.56 11.14
CA ARG A 349 9.95 7.00 9.80
C ARG A 349 11.26 6.67 9.10
N GLY A 350 11.16 5.76 8.13
CA GLY A 350 12.21 5.49 7.16
C GLY A 350 11.70 5.60 5.74
N CYS A 351 12.59 5.96 4.82
CA CYS A 351 12.28 6.04 3.40
C CYS A 351 13.51 5.66 2.59
N ALA A 352 13.33 4.82 1.56
CA ALA A 352 14.39 4.50 0.60
C ALA A 352 13.80 4.34 -0.81
N MET A 353 14.55 4.72 -1.83
CA MET A 353 14.11 4.63 -3.22
C MET A 353 15.26 4.54 -4.21
N ILE A 354 14.95 3.96 -5.36
CA ILE A 354 15.78 3.94 -6.57
C ILE A 354 14.98 4.61 -7.68
N MET A 355 15.57 5.62 -8.34
CA MET A 355 14.95 6.31 -9.47
C MET A 355 15.95 6.38 -10.63
N ASP A 356 15.49 6.15 -11.86
CA ASP A 356 16.23 6.44 -13.08
C ASP A 356 16.36 7.96 -13.25
N VAL A 357 17.59 8.45 -13.35
CA VAL A 357 17.86 9.90 -13.38
C VAL A 357 17.46 10.56 -14.69
N ASN A 358 17.34 9.81 -15.79
CA ASN A 358 17.08 10.31 -17.14
C ASN A 358 15.59 10.33 -17.47
N THR A 359 14.85 9.34 -16.97
CA THR A 359 13.41 9.20 -17.25
C THR A 359 12.52 9.65 -16.11
N GLY A 360 13.01 9.60 -14.86
CA GLY A 360 12.21 9.80 -13.66
C GLY A 360 11.42 8.55 -13.26
N ALA A 361 11.63 7.40 -13.90
CA ALA A 361 10.99 6.15 -13.54
C ALA A 361 11.43 5.71 -12.13
N ILE A 362 10.47 5.46 -11.26
CA ILE A 362 10.73 4.91 -9.93
C ILE A 362 10.88 3.40 -10.07
N LEU A 363 12.09 2.90 -9.83
CA LEU A 363 12.39 1.48 -9.94
C LEU A 363 12.10 0.70 -8.66
N ALA A 364 12.19 1.38 -7.51
CA ALA A 364 11.78 0.89 -6.19
C ALA A 364 11.50 2.07 -5.26
N MET A 365 10.51 1.95 -4.37
CA MET A 365 10.17 2.96 -3.38
C MET A 365 9.53 2.32 -2.15
N SER A 366 10.17 2.49 -0.98
CA SER A 366 9.66 2.02 0.30
C SER A 366 9.58 3.14 1.32
N SER A 367 8.55 3.14 2.15
CA SER A 367 8.40 4.04 3.28
C SER A 367 7.75 3.33 4.46
N LYS A 368 8.34 3.49 5.66
CA LYS A 368 7.90 2.85 6.90
C LYS A 368 7.51 3.92 7.95
N PRO A 369 6.58 3.63 8.89
CA PRO A 369 5.81 2.40 9.00
C PRO A 369 4.84 2.22 7.82
N ASP A 370 4.53 0.97 7.48
CA ASP A 370 3.61 0.57 6.43
C ASP A 370 2.45 -0.29 6.96
N PHE A 371 1.69 -0.94 6.08
CA PHE A 371 0.49 -1.70 6.42
C PHE A 371 0.28 -2.84 5.41
N ASP A 372 -0.60 -3.80 5.74
CA ASP A 372 -1.06 -4.80 4.76
C ASP A 372 -2.30 -4.27 4.01
N PRO A 373 -2.25 -4.08 2.68
CA PRO A 373 -3.40 -3.67 1.88
C PRO A 373 -4.59 -4.63 1.92
N ASN A 374 -4.37 -5.90 2.27
CA ASN A 374 -5.44 -6.88 2.47
C ASN A 374 -6.21 -6.64 3.79
N ASP A 375 -5.56 -6.04 4.78
CA ASP A 375 -6.16 -5.63 6.06
C ASP A 375 -5.69 -4.22 6.46
N PRO A 376 -6.08 -3.17 5.73
CA PRO A 376 -5.53 -1.83 5.90
C PRO A 376 -5.95 -1.14 7.20
N TYR A 377 -6.94 -1.66 7.90
CA TYR A 377 -7.48 -1.05 9.11
C TYR A 377 -6.80 -1.50 10.40
N THR A 378 -6.03 -2.58 10.36
CA THR A 378 -5.18 -3.02 11.46
C THR A 378 -3.95 -2.12 11.54
N ILE A 379 -3.53 -1.78 12.76
CA ILE A 379 -2.34 -1.00 13.03
C ILE A 379 -1.22 -1.98 13.31
N TYR A 380 -0.18 -1.97 12.47
CA TYR A 380 0.91 -2.93 12.51
C TYR A 380 2.12 -2.45 13.32
N ASP A 381 2.28 -1.13 13.48
CA ASP A 381 3.38 -0.55 14.24
C ASP A 381 3.20 -0.82 15.75
N ALA A 382 4.21 -1.47 16.35
CA ALA A 382 4.17 -1.87 17.77
C ALA A 382 4.11 -0.67 18.72
N GLY A 383 4.80 0.44 18.40
CA GLY A 383 4.76 1.66 19.19
C GLY A 383 3.40 2.35 19.16
N TYR A 384 2.70 2.28 18.03
CA TYR A 384 1.32 2.77 17.93
C TYR A 384 0.34 1.88 18.70
N GLN A 385 0.54 0.56 18.66
CA GLN A 385 -0.27 -0.39 19.45
C GLN A 385 -0.12 -0.14 20.95
N GLU A 386 1.10 0.03 21.45
CA GLU A 386 1.37 0.33 22.86
C GLU A 386 0.68 1.64 23.30
N GLN A 387 0.73 2.67 22.45
CA GLN A 387 0.04 3.94 22.74
C GLN A 387 -1.48 3.77 22.78
N LEU A 388 -2.06 2.95 21.90
CA LEU A 388 -3.51 2.65 21.92
C LEU A 388 -3.92 1.86 23.15
N GLU A 389 -3.13 0.87 23.56
CA GLU A 389 -3.38 0.08 24.77
C GLU A 389 -3.28 0.90 26.06
N ALA A 390 -2.43 1.93 26.06
CA ALA A 390 -2.28 2.85 27.19
C ALA A 390 -3.43 3.87 27.33
N THR A 391 -4.35 3.92 26.35
CA THR A 391 -5.43 4.92 26.30
C THR A 391 -6.60 4.51 27.20
N GLU A 392 -7.05 5.40 28.09
CA GLU A 392 -8.13 5.12 29.05
C GLU A 392 -9.53 5.49 28.52
N SER A 393 -9.64 6.22 27.40
CA SER A 393 -10.87 6.80 26.87
C SER A 393 -11.18 6.31 25.46
N ASP A 394 -12.39 5.79 25.23
CA ASP A 394 -12.86 5.37 23.90
C ASP A 394 -12.77 6.49 22.84
N GLU A 395 -12.99 7.74 23.24
CA GLU A 395 -12.93 8.89 22.33
C GLU A 395 -11.47 9.14 21.88
N GLU A 396 -10.54 9.10 22.82
CA GLU A 396 -9.11 9.26 22.55
C GLU A 396 -8.57 8.07 21.74
N TYR A 397 -8.94 6.84 22.10
CA TYR A 397 -8.62 5.64 21.33
C TYR A 397 -9.04 5.76 19.86
N ASN A 398 -10.28 6.18 19.61
CA ASN A 398 -10.79 6.34 18.25
C ASN A 398 -10.06 7.44 17.46
N GLN A 399 -9.68 8.54 18.12
CA GLN A 399 -8.93 9.62 17.50
C GLN A 399 -7.50 9.19 17.15
N LEU A 400 -6.79 8.55 18.09
CA LEU A 400 -5.42 8.04 17.88
C LEU A 400 -5.41 6.93 16.84
N SER A 401 -6.31 5.96 16.93
CA SER A 401 -6.43 4.87 15.97
C SER A 401 -6.64 5.37 14.55
N LYS A 402 -7.50 6.38 14.37
CA LYS A 402 -7.68 7.03 13.06
C LYS A 402 -6.40 7.71 12.58
N SER A 403 -5.73 8.46 13.45
CA SER A 403 -4.50 9.17 13.13
C SER A 403 -3.37 8.21 12.72
N PHE A 404 -3.21 7.10 13.46
CA PHE A 404 -2.17 6.09 13.17
C PHE A 404 -2.43 5.36 11.86
N ARG A 405 -3.71 5.01 11.57
CA ARG A 405 -4.09 4.46 10.26
C ARG A 405 -3.76 5.41 9.11
N GLU A 406 -4.15 6.68 9.24
CA GLU A 406 -3.82 7.69 8.23
C GLU A 406 -2.31 7.87 8.06
N THR A 407 -1.53 7.71 9.13
CA THR A 407 -0.08 7.79 9.08
C THR A 407 0.54 6.58 8.38
N GLN A 408 0.12 5.36 8.70
CA GLN A 408 0.66 4.17 8.03
C GLN A 408 0.30 4.08 6.54
N TRP A 409 -0.88 4.57 6.12
CA TRP A 409 -1.31 4.57 4.71
C TRP A 409 -0.54 5.54 3.83
N LYS A 410 0.02 6.63 4.39
CA LYS A 410 0.72 7.65 3.63
C LYS A 410 2.03 7.15 3.05
N ASN A 411 2.29 7.51 1.80
CA ASN A 411 3.63 7.40 1.23
C ASN A 411 4.49 8.59 1.69
N LYS A 412 5.32 8.37 2.71
CA LYS A 412 6.09 9.42 3.38
C LYS A 412 7.15 10.06 2.48
N ALA A 413 7.52 9.37 1.38
CA ALA A 413 8.43 9.94 0.39
C ALA A 413 7.86 11.17 -0.34
N ILE A 414 6.52 11.28 -0.41
CA ILE A 414 5.82 12.33 -1.17
C ILE A 414 4.90 13.20 -0.31
N THR A 415 4.50 12.70 0.87
CA THR A 415 3.50 13.39 1.72
C THR A 415 4.12 14.16 2.86
N GLU A 416 5.32 13.81 3.30
CA GLU A 416 5.92 14.37 4.50
C GLU A 416 7.19 15.13 4.22
N LEU A 417 7.30 16.30 4.85
CA LEU A 417 8.37 17.23 4.68
C LEU A 417 9.49 16.99 5.70
N TYR A 418 10.74 17.23 5.31
CA TYR A 418 11.90 17.19 6.19
C TYR A 418 12.89 18.32 5.83
N TYR A 419 13.78 18.65 6.74
CA TYR A 419 14.92 19.51 6.43
C TYR A 419 15.98 18.67 5.73
N PRO A 420 16.35 18.96 4.45
CA PRO A 420 17.26 18.09 3.69
C PRO A 420 18.71 18.12 4.21
N GLY A 421 19.05 19.11 5.00
CA GLY A 421 20.41 19.26 5.54
C GLY A 421 21.46 19.32 4.42
N SER A 422 22.60 18.72 4.70
CA SER A 422 23.78 18.83 3.82
C SER A 422 23.64 18.21 2.42
N VAL A 423 22.62 17.39 2.15
CA VAL A 423 22.34 16.93 0.78
C VAL A 423 21.97 18.13 -0.11
N PHE A 424 21.28 19.13 0.44
CA PHE A 424 20.91 20.35 -0.28
C PHE A 424 22.10 21.18 -0.80
N LYS A 425 23.30 20.98 -0.22
CA LYS A 425 24.53 21.64 -0.70
C LYS A 425 24.86 21.31 -2.15
N LEU A 426 24.36 20.19 -2.70
CA LEU A 426 24.46 19.88 -4.11
C LEU A 426 23.75 20.93 -4.97
N VAL A 427 22.54 21.32 -4.54
CA VAL A 427 21.76 22.37 -5.22
C VAL A 427 22.43 23.73 -5.12
N THR A 428 22.91 24.10 -3.92
CA THR A 428 23.62 25.37 -3.69
C THR A 428 24.90 25.46 -4.49
N ALA A 429 25.67 24.37 -4.59
CA ALA A 429 26.89 24.30 -5.39
C ALA A 429 26.58 24.44 -6.88
N ALA A 430 25.63 23.67 -7.38
CA ALA A 430 25.20 23.70 -8.79
C ALA A 430 24.72 25.11 -9.19
N ALA A 431 23.89 25.75 -8.36
CA ALA A 431 23.42 27.12 -8.57
C ALA A 431 24.55 28.14 -8.63
N ALA A 432 25.54 28.03 -7.72
CA ALA A 432 26.67 28.92 -7.68
C ALA A 432 27.59 28.80 -8.90
N LEU A 433 27.77 27.58 -9.38
CA LEU A 433 28.56 27.31 -10.59
C LEU A 433 27.82 27.77 -11.85
N ASP A 434 26.56 27.43 -12.01
CA ASP A 434 25.78 27.72 -13.21
C ASP A 434 25.49 29.21 -13.37
N SER A 435 25.26 29.92 -12.26
CA SER A 435 25.15 31.39 -12.29
C SER A 435 26.46 32.13 -12.56
N GLY A 436 27.59 31.43 -12.60
CA GLY A 436 28.91 32.00 -12.83
C GLY A 436 29.45 32.84 -11.66
N VAL A 437 28.75 32.89 -10.50
CA VAL A 437 29.27 33.64 -9.31
C VAL A 437 30.46 32.94 -8.67
N MET A 438 30.59 31.64 -8.90
CA MET A 438 31.70 30.81 -8.45
C MET A 438 32.21 29.90 -9.57
N THR A 439 33.41 29.41 -9.39
CA THR A 439 34.04 28.38 -10.20
C THR A 439 34.45 27.21 -9.29
N PRO A 440 34.78 26.02 -9.82
CA PRO A 440 35.28 24.90 -9.02
C PRO A 440 36.47 25.25 -8.11
N ASN A 441 37.32 26.21 -8.57
CA ASN A 441 38.51 26.66 -7.86
C ASN A 441 38.26 27.82 -6.87
N SER A 442 37.01 28.31 -6.76
CA SER A 442 36.68 29.37 -5.81
C SER A 442 36.86 28.85 -4.39
N SER A 443 37.61 29.64 -3.58
CA SER A 443 38.01 29.20 -2.25
C SER A 443 37.47 30.12 -1.18
N PHE A 444 37.02 29.56 -0.08
CA PHE A 444 36.62 30.23 1.16
C PHE A 444 37.35 29.66 2.37
N TYR A 445 37.55 30.54 3.38
CA TYR A 445 38.15 30.12 4.65
C TYR A 445 37.10 29.69 5.64
N CYS A 446 37.27 28.49 6.22
CA CYS A 446 36.49 28.00 7.35
C CYS A 446 37.27 28.07 8.64
N GLY A 447 36.90 29.02 9.50
CA GLY A 447 37.44 29.16 10.86
C GLY A 447 36.67 28.40 11.94
N GLY A 448 35.81 27.45 11.53
CA GLY A 448 34.95 26.66 12.44
C GLY A 448 33.58 27.34 12.72
N HIS A 449 33.52 28.66 12.68
CA HIS A 449 32.30 29.45 12.89
C HIS A 449 32.21 30.59 11.89
N LEU A 450 30.98 31.02 11.60
CA LEU A 450 30.68 32.20 10.80
C LEU A 450 29.52 32.99 11.42
N GLN A 451 29.76 34.31 11.67
CA GLN A 451 28.73 35.20 12.16
C GLN A 451 27.94 35.77 11.00
N VAL A 452 26.61 35.58 10.99
CA VAL A 452 25.69 36.22 10.07
C VAL A 452 24.64 36.96 10.87
N SER A 453 24.62 38.29 10.75
CA SER A 453 23.81 39.15 11.60
C SER A 453 24.03 38.85 13.10
N ASN A 454 23.01 38.45 13.81
CA ASN A 454 23.08 38.15 15.26
C ASN A 454 23.22 36.63 15.55
N ILE A 455 23.38 35.77 14.53
CA ILE A 455 23.47 34.32 14.67
C ILE A 455 24.90 33.85 14.34
N SER A 456 25.48 33.04 15.21
CA SER A 456 26.75 32.36 14.97
C SER A 456 26.46 30.92 14.49
N TYR A 457 26.87 30.62 13.27
CA TYR A 457 26.75 29.30 12.65
C TYR A 457 28.04 28.51 12.89
N SER A 458 27.91 27.31 13.42
CA SER A 458 29.03 26.39 13.59
C SER A 458 29.21 25.52 12.35
N CYS A 459 30.44 25.16 12.03
CA CYS A 459 30.72 24.13 11.06
C CYS A 459 30.38 22.74 11.65
N ALA A 460 29.89 21.83 10.83
CA ALA A 460 29.50 20.50 11.29
C ALA A 460 30.60 19.71 12.01
N ALA A 461 31.86 19.96 11.65
CA ALA A 461 33.03 19.32 12.28
C ALA A 461 33.38 19.85 13.69
N SER A 462 32.70 20.90 14.15
CA SER A 462 33.01 21.52 15.45
C SER A 462 32.26 20.91 16.64
N THR A 463 31.35 19.99 16.39
CA THR A 463 30.41 19.47 17.40
C THR A 463 30.85 18.16 18.05
N GLU A 464 31.72 17.36 17.42
CA GLU A 464 32.20 16.12 18.00
C GLU A 464 33.34 16.41 19.01
N GLY A 465 33.10 16.19 20.28
CA GLY A 465 34.10 16.16 21.34
C GLY A 465 34.67 17.50 21.83
N GLY A 466 33.96 18.62 21.50
CA GLY A 466 34.33 19.95 22.07
C GLY A 466 35.59 20.59 21.46
N THR A 467 36.17 20.00 20.42
CA THR A 467 37.29 20.60 19.65
C THR A 467 36.75 21.15 18.33
N THR A 468 36.87 22.46 18.15
CA THR A 468 36.46 23.12 16.91
C THR A 468 37.36 22.70 15.76
N THR A 469 36.91 21.86 14.87
CA THR A 469 37.68 21.50 13.68
C THR A 469 37.60 22.64 12.67
N VAL A 470 38.74 23.21 12.35
CA VAL A 470 38.90 24.27 11.37
C VAL A 470 39.34 23.66 10.05
N HIS A 471 38.55 23.83 8.98
CA HIS A 471 38.90 23.29 7.65
C HIS A 471 39.92 24.15 6.92
N GLY A 472 40.14 25.41 7.34
CA GLY A 472 41.03 26.36 6.68
C GLY A 472 40.51 26.82 5.31
N MET A 473 41.44 27.11 4.40
CA MET A 473 41.13 27.42 3.02
C MET A 473 40.76 26.14 2.27
N GLN A 474 39.61 26.10 1.61
CA GLN A 474 39.15 24.96 0.85
C GLN A 474 38.42 25.40 -0.42
N GLN A 475 38.51 24.60 -1.46
CA GLN A 475 37.75 24.72 -2.69
C GLN A 475 36.40 23.99 -2.55
N MET A 476 35.53 24.12 -3.55
CA MET A 476 34.16 23.60 -3.50
C MET A 476 34.11 22.08 -3.32
N GLU A 477 34.94 21.33 -4.02
CA GLU A 477 35.06 19.89 -3.92
C GLU A 477 35.41 19.44 -2.49
N GLN A 478 36.42 20.07 -1.89
CA GLN A 478 36.82 19.82 -0.49
C GLN A 478 35.71 20.20 0.49
N ALA A 479 35.02 21.32 0.22
CA ALA A 479 33.93 21.79 1.06
C ALA A 479 32.69 20.87 1.01
N LEU A 480 32.39 20.27 -0.15
CA LEU A 480 31.37 19.24 -0.28
C LEU A 480 31.76 17.99 0.49
N ASN A 481 32.99 17.53 0.34
CA ASN A 481 33.52 16.39 1.08
C ASN A 481 33.48 16.61 2.59
N ASN A 482 33.99 17.73 3.07
CA ASN A 482 33.99 18.10 4.48
C ASN A 482 32.58 18.49 4.99
N SER A 483 31.60 18.51 4.12
CA SER A 483 30.23 19.02 4.42
C SER A 483 30.22 20.38 5.15
N CYS A 484 31.11 21.30 4.75
CA CYS A 484 31.43 22.54 5.47
C CYS A 484 30.29 23.57 5.41
N ASN A 485 29.59 23.79 6.54
CA ASN A 485 28.52 24.78 6.62
C ASN A 485 29.04 26.21 6.32
N VAL A 486 30.19 26.57 6.89
CA VAL A 486 30.79 27.91 6.73
C VAL A 486 31.07 28.25 5.26
N TYR A 487 31.58 27.29 4.49
CA TYR A 487 31.79 27.46 3.05
C TYR A 487 30.46 27.69 2.32
N PHE A 488 29.43 26.86 2.59
CA PHE A 488 28.15 26.94 1.88
C PHE A 488 27.31 28.16 2.28
N ILE A 489 27.46 28.68 3.50
CA ILE A 489 26.89 29.98 3.87
C ILE A 489 27.52 31.09 3.02
N GLN A 490 28.85 31.12 2.88
CA GLN A 490 29.56 32.09 2.03
C GLN A 490 29.17 31.92 0.55
N THR A 491 28.97 30.71 0.08
CA THR A 491 28.44 30.41 -1.26
C THR A 491 27.02 31.00 -1.46
N GLY A 492 26.13 30.82 -0.48
CA GLY A 492 24.79 31.40 -0.53
C GLY A 492 24.80 32.93 -0.51
N GLN A 493 25.70 33.53 0.30
CA GLN A 493 25.90 34.96 0.32
C GLN A 493 26.44 35.51 -1.04
N ALA A 494 27.31 34.75 -1.70
CA ALA A 494 27.80 35.09 -3.06
C ALA A 494 26.68 34.99 -4.11
N LEU A 495 25.77 34.02 -4.02
CA LEU A 495 24.58 33.94 -4.87
C LEU A 495 23.64 35.12 -4.61
N GLY A 496 23.41 35.46 -3.36
CA GLY A 496 22.39 36.42 -2.93
C GLY A 496 20.96 35.82 -3.02
N VAL A 497 20.04 36.49 -2.33
CA VAL A 497 18.65 35.98 -2.14
C VAL A 497 17.93 35.68 -3.46
N SER A 498 17.97 36.61 -4.41
CA SER A 498 17.20 36.46 -5.68
C SER A 498 17.66 35.23 -6.47
N ARG A 499 18.97 35.12 -6.74
CA ARG A 499 19.50 33.99 -7.52
C ARG A 499 19.33 32.68 -6.79
N PHE A 500 19.53 32.66 -5.47
CA PHE A 500 19.27 31.48 -4.69
C PHE A 500 17.83 31.01 -4.85
N TYR A 501 16.87 31.93 -4.74
CA TYR A 501 15.45 31.60 -4.89
C TYR A 501 15.10 31.19 -6.33
N ASP A 502 15.69 31.83 -7.35
CA ASP A 502 15.46 31.48 -8.75
C ASP A 502 15.86 30.01 -9.01
N TYR A 503 17.03 29.57 -8.51
CA TYR A 503 17.44 28.16 -8.61
C TYR A 503 16.62 27.23 -7.73
N PHE A 504 16.25 27.66 -6.52
CA PHE A 504 15.35 26.90 -5.64
C PHE A 504 14.03 26.59 -6.35
N ASN A 505 13.46 27.59 -7.01
CA ASN A 505 12.26 27.42 -7.83
C ASN A 505 12.53 26.57 -9.08
N ALA A 506 13.65 26.80 -9.77
CA ALA A 506 13.99 26.05 -10.99
C ALA A 506 14.18 24.56 -10.71
N PHE A 507 14.77 24.17 -9.57
CA PHE A 507 14.88 22.76 -9.13
C PHE A 507 13.56 22.15 -8.65
N GLY A 508 12.43 22.88 -8.67
CA GLY A 508 11.10 22.35 -8.41
C GLY A 508 10.69 22.32 -6.93
N PHE A 509 11.41 23.01 -6.03
CA PHE A 509 11.08 22.98 -4.60
C PHE A 509 9.88 23.86 -4.21
N THR A 510 9.35 24.66 -5.12
CA THR A 510 8.15 25.48 -4.93
C THR A 510 6.89 24.87 -5.56
N GLU A 511 7.00 23.68 -6.10
CA GLU A 511 5.90 22.95 -6.74
C GLU A 511 5.94 21.46 -6.39
N THR A 512 4.85 20.75 -6.63
CA THR A 512 4.84 19.29 -6.55
C THR A 512 5.69 18.68 -7.66
N THR A 513 6.24 17.48 -7.43
CA THR A 513 7.00 16.77 -8.45
C THR A 513 6.13 16.36 -9.62
N GLY A 514 4.83 16.14 -9.37
CA GLY A 514 3.86 15.67 -10.35
C GLY A 514 3.92 14.18 -10.58
N ILE A 515 4.42 13.42 -9.61
CA ILE A 515 4.34 11.96 -9.61
C ILE A 515 2.89 11.51 -9.73
N ASP A 516 2.66 10.39 -10.38
CA ASP A 516 1.34 9.81 -10.64
C ASP A 516 0.71 9.10 -9.43
N LEU A 517 1.23 9.36 -8.22
CA LEU A 517 0.65 8.96 -6.95
C LEU A 517 -0.22 10.06 -6.34
N PRO A 518 -1.25 9.72 -5.55
CA PRO A 518 -2.14 10.72 -4.94
C PRO A 518 -1.51 11.32 -3.68
N SER A 519 -2.06 12.46 -3.28
CA SER A 519 -1.76 13.10 -1.98
C SER A 519 -0.33 13.62 -1.82
N GLU A 520 0.38 13.86 -2.94
CA GLU A 520 1.64 14.60 -2.87
C GLU A 520 1.38 15.95 -2.17
N THR A 521 2.23 16.30 -1.19
CA THR A 521 1.96 17.49 -0.38
C THR A 521 2.06 18.77 -1.19
N PRO A 522 1.02 19.60 -1.22
CA PRO A 522 1.06 20.89 -1.89
C PRO A 522 1.68 21.99 -1.01
N TYR A 523 1.85 21.73 0.28
CA TYR A 523 2.36 22.71 1.23
C TYR A 523 3.84 22.50 1.44
N LEU A 524 4.60 23.54 1.13
CA LEU A 524 6.06 23.59 1.25
C LEU A 524 6.45 24.76 2.14
N LEU A 525 7.32 24.51 3.12
CA LEU A 525 7.91 25.55 3.94
C LEU A 525 9.14 26.12 3.23
N TYR A 526 8.99 27.29 2.64
CA TYR A 526 10.10 28.03 2.00
C TYR A 526 9.96 29.54 2.17
N TYR A 527 11.03 30.27 1.87
CA TYR A 527 11.11 31.71 1.92
C TYR A 527 11.18 32.30 0.52
N THR A 528 10.62 33.48 0.33
CA THR A 528 10.62 34.21 -0.95
C THR A 528 11.48 35.48 -0.85
N PRO A 529 12.02 36.04 -1.97
CA PRO A 529 12.82 37.27 -1.94
C PRO A 529 12.07 38.45 -1.31
N GLU A 530 10.76 38.54 -1.59
CA GLU A 530 9.85 39.49 -0.96
C GLU A 530 8.70 38.70 -0.28
N LYS A 531 8.03 39.34 0.67
CA LYS A 531 6.92 38.69 1.36
C LYS A 531 5.76 38.45 0.42
N GLU A 532 5.37 37.18 0.21
CA GLU A 532 4.28 36.79 -0.66
C GLU A 532 3.28 35.91 0.09
N GLY A 533 2.03 36.37 0.24
CA GLY A 533 0.98 35.59 0.89
C GLY A 533 1.36 35.14 2.29
N THR A 534 1.46 33.83 2.49
CA THR A 534 1.88 33.20 3.76
C THR A 534 3.39 33.00 3.88
N HIS A 535 4.15 33.14 2.78
CA HIS A 535 5.60 32.97 2.78
C HIS A 535 6.31 34.18 3.41
N SER A 536 7.32 33.90 4.21
CA SER A 536 8.14 34.94 4.83
C SER A 536 9.23 35.42 3.88
N LYS A 537 9.62 36.69 4.03
CA LYS A 537 10.75 37.25 3.29
C LYS A 537 12.05 36.58 3.70
N MET A 538 12.86 36.15 2.73
CA MET A 538 14.22 35.66 2.95
C MET A 538 15.17 36.84 3.28
N GLY A 539 15.74 36.81 4.46
CA GLY A 539 16.83 37.69 4.87
C GLY A 539 18.19 36.99 4.78
N GLU A 540 19.22 37.62 5.34
CA GLU A 540 20.58 37.06 5.36
C GLU A 540 20.69 35.81 6.22
N VAL A 541 19.90 35.73 7.28
CA VAL A 541 19.89 34.59 8.21
C VAL A 541 19.21 33.37 7.55
N GLU A 542 18.06 33.59 6.94
CA GLU A 542 17.32 32.53 6.23
C GLU A 542 18.11 32.04 5.00
N LEU A 543 18.75 32.92 4.27
CA LEU A 543 19.64 32.55 3.16
C LEU A 543 20.82 31.70 3.65
N ALA A 544 21.47 32.13 4.76
CA ALA A 544 22.57 31.38 5.36
C ALA A 544 22.14 29.96 5.73
N SER A 545 21.00 29.80 6.45
CA SER A 545 20.46 28.51 6.85
C SER A 545 20.01 27.68 5.64
N SER A 546 19.36 28.30 4.65
CA SER A 546 18.91 27.63 3.45
C SER A 546 20.06 27.08 2.60
N SER A 547 21.21 27.79 2.58
CA SER A 547 22.36 27.40 1.76
C SER A 547 22.94 26.02 2.11
N PHE A 548 22.69 25.52 3.31
CA PHE A 548 23.07 24.17 3.74
C PHE A 548 21.89 23.27 4.16
N GLY A 549 20.65 23.70 3.82
CA GLY A 549 19.47 22.85 3.91
C GLY A 549 18.72 22.84 5.25
N GLN A 550 18.82 23.92 6.07
CA GLN A 550 18.25 23.95 7.43
C GLN A 550 17.10 24.97 7.61
N ALA A 551 16.62 25.62 6.57
CA ALA A 551 15.56 26.64 6.69
C ALA A 551 14.31 26.33 5.86
N GLN A 552 14.40 25.45 4.91
CA GLN A 552 13.26 25.02 4.09
C GLN A 552 12.99 23.53 4.27
N LYS A 553 11.72 23.17 4.22
CA LYS A 553 11.27 21.77 4.24
C LYS A 553 10.83 21.34 2.84
N ILE A 554 11.28 20.17 2.45
CA ILE A 554 10.97 19.55 1.14
C ILE A 554 10.63 18.08 1.34
N THR A 555 10.02 17.46 0.35
CA THR A 555 9.80 16.00 0.38
C THR A 555 11.07 15.25 -0.01
N PRO A 556 11.25 14.00 0.44
CA PRO A 556 12.33 13.13 -0.05
C PRO A 556 12.38 13.02 -1.57
N LEU A 557 11.24 12.88 -2.23
CA LEU A 557 11.16 12.77 -3.69
C LEU A 557 11.61 14.06 -4.38
N GLN A 558 11.26 15.25 -3.86
CA GLN A 558 11.77 16.50 -4.42
C GLN A 558 13.30 16.57 -4.35
N MET A 559 13.91 16.10 -3.26
CA MET A 559 15.37 16.07 -3.16
C MET A 559 16.00 15.11 -4.17
N VAL A 560 15.40 13.95 -4.37
CA VAL A 560 15.87 12.93 -5.33
C VAL A 560 15.76 13.44 -6.76
N THR A 561 14.64 14.06 -7.15
CA THR A 561 14.46 14.64 -8.49
C THR A 561 15.41 15.82 -8.75
N ALA A 562 15.65 16.65 -7.73
CA ALA A 562 16.63 17.73 -7.84
C ALA A 562 18.06 17.18 -7.99
N ALA A 563 18.42 16.13 -7.27
CA ALA A 563 19.72 15.48 -7.39
C ALA A 563 19.91 14.80 -8.75
N ALA A 564 18.85 14.18 -9.30
CA ALA A 564 18.85 13.66 -10.67
C ALA A 564 19.17 14.78 -11.67
N ALA A 565 18.52 15.95 -11.54
CA ALA A 565 18.80 17.10 -12.39
C ALA A 565 20.24 17.62 -12.23
N VAL A 566 20.86 17.50 -11.06
CA VAL A 566 22.28 17.88 -10.87
C VAL A 566 23.22 17.01 -11.73
N VAL A 567 22.89 15.76 -12.01
CA VAL A 567 23.83 14.79 -12.65
C VAL A 567 23.48 14.39 -14.08
N ASN A 568 22.24 14.59 -14.53
CA ASN A 568 21.74 14.12 -15.84
C ASN A 568 21.83 15.17 -16.98
N GLY A 569 22.71 16.15 -16.87
CA GLY A 569 22.81 17.25 -17.83
C GLY A 569 21.94 18.46 -17.48
N GLY A 570 21.37 18.49 -16.27
CA GLY A 570 20.58 19.62 -15.77
C GLY A 570 19.07 19.48 -15.97
N TYR A 571 18.57 18.35 -16.42
CA TYR A 571 17.17 18.18 -16.78
C TYR A 571 16.32 17.73 -15.59
N LEU A 572 15.36 18.58 -15.19
CA LEU A 572 14.37 18.25 -14.15
C LEU A 572 13.27 17.39 -14.77
N VAL A 573 13.26 16.10 -14.46
CA VAL A 573 12.27 15.13 -14.94
C VAL A 573 11.08 15.02 -14.00
N THR A 574 9.91 14.62 -14.53
CA THR A 574 8.73 14.29 -13.72
C THR A 574 8.82 12.83 -13.31
N PRO A 575 8.87 12.50 -12.00
CA PRO A 575 8.88 11.10 -11.56
C PRO A 575 7.56 10.41 -11.86
N HIS A 576 7.58 9.09 -12.09
CA HIS A 576 6.41 8.27 -12.34
C HIS A 576 6.64 6.83 -11.91
N VAL A 577 5.56 6.13 -11.56
CA VAL A 577 5.56 4.71 -11.17
C VAL A 577 4.82 3.82 -12.17
N VAL A 578 4.00 4.37 -13.06
CA VAL A 578 3.34 3.62 -14.13
C VAL A 578 4.14 3.78 -15.41
N ASP A 579 4.50 2.67 -16.05
CA ASP A 579 5.16 2.62 -17.35
C ASP A 579 4.13 2.65 -18.48
N HIS A 580 3.15 1.73 -18.44
CA HIS A 580 2.10 1.70 -19.44
C HIS A 580 0.81 1.05 -18.93
N ILE A 581 -0.28 1.25 -19.67
CA ILE A 581 -1.60 0.70 -19.41
C ILE A 581 -1.90 -0.35 -20.49
N VAL A 582 -2.41 -1.52 -20.06
CA VAL A 582 -2.78 -2.61 -20.97
C VAL A 582 -4.27 -2.94 -20.88
N ASP A 583 -4.86 -3.38 -21.98
CA ASP A 583 -6.23 -3.90 -22.02
C ASP A 583 -6.31 -5.36 -21.50
N ALA A 584 -7.51 -5.92 -21.44
CA ALA A 584 -7.74 -7.30 -21.00
C ALA A 584 -7.04 -8.37 -21.87
N ASN A 585 -6.58 -8.02 -23.07
CA ASN A 585 -5.85 -8.89 -23.97
C ASN A 585 -4.32 -8.74 -23.86
N GLY A 586 -3.84 -7.85 -22.99
CA GLY A 586 -2.43 -7.54 -22.82
C GLY A 586 -1.88 -6.55 -23.87
N ASN A 587 -2.73 -5.90 -24.66
CA ASN A 587 -2.26 -4.89 -25.60
C ASN A 587 -2.06 -3.55 -24.91
N THR A 588 -0.93 -2.88 -25.19
CA THR A 588 -0.66 -1.55 -24.67
C THR A 588 -1.66 -0.54 -25.24
N VAL A 589 -2.41 0.09 -24.35
CA VAL A 589 -3.39 1.14 -24.66
C VAL A 589 -2.76 2.52 -24.58
N LYS A 590 -1.86 2.71 -23.61
CA LYS A 590 -1.20 3.99 -23.37
C LYS A 590 0.15 3.76 -22.68
N THR A 591 1.20 4.39 -23.18
CA THR A 591 2.52 4.46 -22.54
C THR A 591 2.69 5.80 -21.85
N VAL A 592 3.36 5.81 -20.70
CA VAL A 592 3.74 7.04 -19.99
C VAL A 592 5.11 7.47 -20.52
N GLU A 593 5.13 8.60 -21.21
CA GLU A 593 6.37 9.13 -21.78
C GLU A 593 7.17 9.90 -20.73
N THR A 594 8.50 9.85 -20.81
CA THR A 594 9.40 10.71 -20.03
C THR A 594 9.06 12.16 -20.23
N LYS A 595 8.79 12.86 -19.13
CA LYS A 595 8.43 14.28 -19.16
C LYS A 595 9.52 15.12 -18.51
N ILE A 596 10.23 15.87 -19.31
CA ILE A 596 11.18 16.88 -18.86
C ILE A 596 10.43 18.18 -18.58
N LYS A 597 10.48 18.69 -17.34
CA LYS A 597 9.87 19.96 -16.96
C LYS A 597 10.68 21.13 -17.52
N ARG A 598 12.00 21.11 -17.34
CA ARG A 598 12.95 22.16 -17.79
C ARG A 598 14.40 21.71 -17.61
N GLN A 599 15.32 22.42 -18.24
CA GLN A 599 16.75 22.36 -17.90
C GLN A 599 17.03 23.42 -16.83
N VAL A 600 17.64 23.02 -15.71
CA VAL A 600 17.89 23.87 -14.53
C VAL A 600 19.30 24.43 -14.53
N ILE A 601 20.26 23.59 -14.92
CA ILE A 601 21.68 23.93 -15.01
C ILE A 601 22.24 23.42 -16.33
N SER A 602 23.38 23.95 -16.75
CA SER A 602 24.08 23.53 -17.95
C SER A 602 24.69 22.12 -17.81
N GLU A 603 24.86 21.42 -18.93
CA GLU A 603 25.52 20.11 -18.97
C GLU A 603 26.95 20.18 -18.41
N GLN A 604 27.67 21.26 -18.68
CA GLN A 604 29.02 21.51 -18.16
C GLN A 604 29.03 21.53 -16.62
N VAL A 605 28.07 22.22 -16.00
CA VAL A 605 27.95 22.27 -14.53
C VAL A 605 27.56 20.91 -13.98
N SER A 606 26.66 20.20 -14.66
CA SER A 606 26.32 18.82 -14.29
C SER A 606 27.55 17.90 -14.27
N GLU A 607 28.43 17.98 -15.27
CA GLU A 607 29.69 17.23 -15.32
C GLU A 607 30.64 17.60 -14.16
N GLN A 608 30.76 18.89 -13.85
CA GLN A 608 31.55 19.35 -12.71
C GLN A 608 30.98 18.82 -11.38
N MET A 609 29.67 18.82 -11.23
CA MET A 609 29.00 18.30 -10.03
C MET A 609 29.22 16.79 -9.87
N ARG A 610 29.16 16.01 -10.96
CA ARG A 610 29.46 14.57 -10.94
C ARG A 610 30.87 14.32 -10.39
N THR A 611 31.88 15.04 -10.90
CA THR A 611 33.27 14.94 -10.42
C THR A 611 33.37 15.22 -8.91
N MET A 612 32.70 16.26 -8.43
CA MET A 612 32.73 16.63 -7.01
C MET A 612 31.99 15.61 -6.14
N MET A 613 30.88 15.06 -6.64
CA MET A 613 30.14 14.02 -5.91
C MET A 613 30.92 12.71 -5.82
N GLU A 614 31.66 12.35 -6.87
CA GLU A 614 32.57 11.20 -6.86
C GLU A 614 33.68 11.38 -5.83
N TYR A 615 34.27 12.58 -5.74
CA TYR A 615 35.27 12.89 -4.71
C TYR A 615 34.75 12.72 -3.27
N VAL A 616 33.48 13.03 -3.00
CA VAL A 616 32.87 12.81 -1.67
C VAL A 616 32.89 11.34 -1.26
N VAL A 617 32.69 10.40 -2.18
CA VAL A 617 32.74 8.95 -1.93
C VAL A 617 34.18 8.44 -1.98
N GLY A 618 35.00 9.01 -2.85
CA GLY A 618 36.45 8.85 -2.90
C GLY A 618 36.96 7.40 -3.04
N GLY A 619 36.21 6.55 -3.76
CA GLY A 619 36.57 5.14 -3.93
C GLY A 619 36.68 4.37 -2.60
N GLY A 620 35.93 4.76 -1.57
CA GLY A 620 35.97 4.13 -0.26
C GLY A 620 37.17 4.49 0.62
N GLN A 621 38.06 5.39 0.17
CA GLN A 621 39.29 5.73 0.87
C GLN A 621 39.04 6.57 2.13
N SER A 622 39.98 6.47 3.09
CA SER A 622 39.96 7.28 4.31
C SER A 622 40.08 8.76 3.98
N GLY A 623 39.34 9.62 4.72
CA GLY A 623 39.31 11.08 4.50
C GLY A 623 38.13 11.53 3.62
N HIS A 624 37.37 10.63 3.06
CA HIS A 624 36.17 10.93 2.28
C HIS A 624 34.91 10.66 3.13
N SER A 625 34.04 11.69 3.24
CA SER A 625 32.87 11.62 4.14
C SER A 625 31.79 10.62 3.68
N GLY A 626 31.71 10.36 2.37
CA GLY A 626 30.78 9.40 1.78
C GLY A 626 31.34 7.99 1.56
N ARG A 627 32.56 7.70 2.05
CA ARG A 627 33.25 6.43 1.78
C ARG A 627 32.49 5.16 2.13
N ASN A 628 31.52 5.25 3.03
CA ASN A 628 30.68 4.11 3.44
C ASN A 628 29.55 3.79 2.43
N ALA A 629 29.39 4.61 1.41
CA ALA A 629 28.47 4.34 0.29
C ALA A 629 29.20 3.67 -0.91
N TYR A 630 30.53 3.50 -0.84
CA TYR A 630 31.31 2.90 -1.91
C TYR A 630 31.05 1.40 -2.02
N VAL A 631 30.94 0.93 -3.24
CA VAL A 631 30.89 -0.49 -3.63
C VAL A 631 31.96 -0.72 -4.69
N ALA A 632 32.79 -1.75 -4.48
CA ALA A 632 33.88 -2.06 -5.40
C ALA A 632 33.37 -2.37 -6.81
N GLY A 633 34.08 -1.88 -7.80
CA GLY A 633 33.74 -2.06 -9.20
C GLY A 633 32.79 -1.03 -9.78
N TYR A 634 32.30 -0.07 -8.96
CA TYR A 634 31.40 0.97 -9.43
C TYR A 634 31.92 2.37 -9.10
N ARG A 635 31.78 3.29 -10.06
CA ARG A 635 32.05 4.70 -9.84
C ARG A 635 30.79 5.36 -9.23
N ILE A 636 30.89 5.75 -7.97
CA ILE A 636 29.75 6.22 -7.19
C ILE A 636 30.02 7.66 -6.74
N GLY A 637 29.09 8.57 -7.04
CA GLY A 637 29.07 9.91 -6.48
C GLY A 637 27.97 10.01 -5.42
N GLY A 638 28.16 10.83 -4.37
CA GLY A 638 27.12 10.91 -3.36
C GLY A 638 27.26 12.06 -2.39
N LYS A 639 26.28 12.19 -1.48
CA LYS A 639 26.29 13.18 -0.40
C LYS A 639 25.47 12.72 0.81
N SER A 640 26.05 12.85 2.01
CA SER A 640 25.36 12.65 3.30
C SER A 640 24.61 13.90 3.75
N GLY A 641 23.49 13.73 4.41
CA GLY A 641 22.74 14.78 5.09
C GLY A 641 22.34 14.37 6.50
N THR A 642 22.86 15.07 7.50
CA THR A 642 22.36 14.99 8.87
C THR A 642 21.75 16.36 9.18
N SER A 643 20.46 16.37 9.54
CA SER A 643 19.73 17.59 9.81
C SER A 643 18.96 17.50 11.13
N GLU A 644 18.83 18.62 11.81
CA GLU A 644 18.02 18.74 13.02
C GLU A 644 16.59 19.15 12.63
N GLN A 645 15.59 18.53 13.27
CA GLN A 645 14.19 18.94 13.16
C GLN A 645 13.99 20.14 14.08
N LEU A 646 13.96 21.34 13.48
CA LEU A 646 13.93 22.60 14.22
C LEU A 646 12.54 22.96 14.77
N ASP A 647 11.52 22.14 14.56
CA ASP A 647 10.17 22.36 15.05
C ASP A 647 10.12 22.15 16.57
N MET A 648 9.62 23.16 17.28
CA MET A 648 9.57 23.15 18.77
C MET A 648 8.76 21.97 19.33
N GLU A 649 7.82 21.44 18.53
CA GLU A 649 6.95 20.30 18.90
C GLU A 649 7.63 18.94 18.74
N LEU A 650 8.79 18.90 18.06
CA LEU A 650 9.51 17.68 17.72
C LEU A 650 10.81 17.51 18.52
N ARG A 651 10.89 18.11 19.70
CA ARG A 651 12.06 17.90 20.58
C ARG A 651 11.98 16.52 21.23
N SER A 652 13.11 15.86 21.34
CA SER A 652 13.23 14.64 22.11
C SER A 652 13.02 14.91 23.62
N TYR A 653 12.76 13.85 24.40
CA TYR A 653 12.45 13.96 25.84
C TYR A 653 13.57 14.63 26.66
N ASP A 654 14.80 14.52 26.22
CA ASP A 654 15.99 15.14 26.85
C ASP A 654 16.26 16.60 26.42
N GLY A 655 15.41 17.14 25.51
CA GLY A 655 15.45 18.53 25.04
C GLY A 655 16.31 18.76 23.81
N ASP A 656 16.93 17.74 23.26
CA ASP A 656 17.65 17.78 21.99
C ASP A 656 16.70 17.77 20.78
N TYR A 657 17.18 18.31 19.65
CA TYR A 657 16.41 18.23 18.40
C TYR A 657 16.51 16.81 17.81
N ARG A 658 15.36 16.27 17.37
CA ARG A 658 15.34 15.06 16.57
C ARG A 658 16.18 15.25 15.32
N LYS A 659 16.88 14.20 14.92
CA LYS A 659 17.74 14.24 13.74
C LYS A 659 17.16 13.40 12.61
N VAL A 660 17.41 13.85 11.39
CA VAL A 660 17.16 13.09 10.17
C VAL A 660 18.51 12.79 9.53
N SER A 661 18.78 11.52 9.33
CA SER A 661 19.97 11.03 8.65
C SER A 661 19.62 10.52 7.28
N SER A 662 20.22 11.09 6.23
CA SER A 662 19.96 10.71 4.83
C SER A 662 21.24 10.59 4.03
N PHE A 663 21.24 9.71 3.03
CA PHE A 663 22.30 9.60 2.05
C PHE A 663 21.71 9.47 0.65
N LEU A 664 22.34 10.17 -0.29
CA LEU A 664 22.02 10.10 -1.70
C LEU A 664 23.26 9.70 -2.46
N ALA A 665 23.13 8.67 -3.31
CA ALA A 665 24.19 8.23 -4.23
C ALA A 665 23.67 8.16 -5.66
N VAL A 666 24.57 8.38 -6.60
CA VAL A 666 24.33 8.28 -8.05
C VAL A 666 25.37 7.35 -8.64
N LEU A 667 24.94 6.45 -9.55
CA LEU A 667 25.83 5.53 -10.23
C LEU A 667 25.29 5.08 -11.60
N PRO A 668 26.17 4.70 -12.55
CA PRO A 668 27.59 5.08 -12.57
C PRO A 668 27.71 6.62 -12.62
N ILE A 669 28.68 7.24 -11.96
CA ILE A 669 28.73 8.72 -11.88
C ILE A 669 29.23 9.37 -13.17
N ASP A 670 29.95 8.66 -14.00
CA ASP A 670 30.43 9.10 -15.31
C ASP A 670 29.34 9.04 -16.40
N ASP A 671 28.41 8.07 -16.29
CA ASP A 671 27.22 7.95 -17.13
C ASP A 671 25.99 7.68 -16.23
N PRO A 672 25.42 8.72 -15.60
CA PRO A 672 24.41 8.54 -14.55
C PRO A 672 23.16 7.85 -15.05
N GLN A 673 22.80 6.74 -14.40
CA GLN A 673 21.59 5.98 -14.70
C GLN A 673 20.62 5.98 -13.54
N ILE A 674 21.10 5.70 -12.33
CA ILE A 674 20.21 5.68 -11.16
C ILE A 674 20.69 6.57 -10.02
N VAL A 675 19.73 7.07 -9.29
CA VAL A 675 19.92 7.67 -7.97
C VAL A 675 19.30 6.74 -6.92
N VAL A 676 20.07 6.46 -5.86
CA VAL A 676 19.66 5.69 -4.70
C VAL A 676 19.65 6.61 -3.49
N PHE A 677 18.54 6.64 -2.77
CA PHE A 677 18.32 7.48 -1.61
C PHE A 677 17.84 6.64 -0.43
N ALA A 678 18.37 6.93 0.76
CA ALA A 678 17.87 6.40 2.02
C ALA A 678 17.83 7.49 3.09
N MET A 679 16.79 7.45 3.94
CA MET A 679 16.55 8.39 5.03
C MET A 679 16.00 7.66 6.26
N LEU A 680 16.54 7.98 7.43
CA LEU A 680 16.07 7.58 8.75
C LEU A 680 15.73 8.83 9.55
N ASP A 681 14.52 8.93 10.06
CA ASP A 681 14.03 10.07 10.82
C ASP A 681 13.87 9.68 12.29
N ASP A 682 14.60 10.37 13.16
CA ASP A 682 14.67 10.13 14.60
C ASP A 682 15.32 8.78 14.98
N PRO A 683 16.54 8.47 14.48
CA PRO A 683 17.29 7.30 14.93
C PRO A 683 17.75 7.49 16.38
N GLN A 684 17.54 6.47 17.22
CA GLN A 684 17.90 6.44 18.64
C GLN A 684 19.03 5.44 18.95
N GLY A 685 19.73 4.97 17.91
CA GLY A 685 20.90 4.09 18.07
C GLY A 685 22.13 4.83 18.60
N GLU A 686 23.25 4.13 18.75
CA GLU A 686 24.52 4.71 19.23
C GLU A 686 25.09 5.83 18.33
N ASN A 687 24.68 5.82 17.05
CA ASN A 687 25.11 6.79 16.05
C ASN A 687 23.89 7.37 15.32
N ASP A 688 23.91 8.67 15.12
CA ASP A 688 22.89 9.42 14.38
C ASP A 688 23.46 10.12 13.12
N TYR A 689 24.74 9.90 12.81
CA TYR A 689 25.38 10.49 11.63
C TYR A 689 25.06 9.72 10.36
N ALA A 690 24.57 10.42 9.35
CA ALA A 690 24.15 9.85 8.06
C ALA A 690 25.25 9.05 7.35
N SER A 691 26.52 9.48 7.49
CA SER A 691 27.64 8.73 6.93
C SER A 691 27.89 7.37 7.57
N ARG A 692 27.31 7.11 8.76
CA ARG A 692 27.46 5.87 9.51
C ARG A 692 26.21 4.99 9.45
N ILE A 693 25.01 5.57 9.32
CA ILE A 693 23.76 4.81 9.34
C ILE A 693 23.02 4.82 8.01
N ALA A 694 22.98 5.92 7.25
CA ALA A 694 22.29 6.00 5.98
C ALA A 694 23.18 5.59 4.78
N ALA A 695 24.48 5.93 4.80
CA ALA A 695 25.40 5.53 3.72
C ALA A 695 25.56 4.01 3.59
N PRO A 696 25.62 3.21 4.66
CA PRO A 696 25.62 1.75 4.56
C PRO A 696 24.37 1.18 3.91
N ILE A 697 23.18 1.73 4.18
CA ILE A 697 21.94 1.30 3.53
C ILE A 697 22.06 1.43 2.01
N VAL A 698 22.50 2.61 1.56
CA VAL A 698 22.71 2.89 0.14
C VAL A 698 23.77 1.98 -0.48
N SER A 699 24.92 1.76 0.21
CA SER A 699 25.94 0.81 -0.22
C SER A 699 25.38 -0.61 -0.40
N ASN A 700 24.57 -1.06 0.56
CA ASN A 700 23.99 -2.40 0.53
C ASN A 700 22.97 -2.54 -0.62
N ILE A 701 22.11 -1.53 -0.81
CA ILE A 701 21.18 -1.49 -1.95
C ILE A 701 21.97 -1.54 -3.26
N ILE A 702 23.00 -0.70 -3.43
CA ILE A 702 23.83 -0.65 -4.64
C ILE A 702 24.51 -1.99 -4.90
N SER A 703 25.04 -2.65 -3.87
CA SER A 703 25.79 -3.91 -4.03
C SER A 703 24.98 -5.04 -4.67
N GLU A 704 23.66 -5.03 -4.48
CA GLU A 704 22.73 -6.00 -5.08
C GLU A 704 22.00 -5.45 -6.32
N ALA A 705 21.60 -4.18 -6.29
CA ALA A 705 20.84 -3.57 -7.37
C ALA A 705 21.70 -3.30 -8.63
N ALA A 706 22.96 -2.84 -8.46
CA ALA A 706 23.80 -2.49 -9.61
C ALA A 706 24.14 -3.68 -10.51
N PRO A 707 24.54 -4.86 -9.99
CA PRO A 707 24.74 -6.03 -10.84
C PRO A 707 23.43 -6.56 -11.41
N TYR A 708 22.30 -6.47 -10.70
CA TYR A 708 20.99 -6.85 -11.19
C TYR A 708 20.56 -6.02 -12.41
N LEU A 709 20.79 -4.71 -12.35
CA LEU A 709 20.51 -3.78 -13.43
C LEU A 709 21.55 -3.85 -14.58
N GLY A 710 22.63 -4.63 -14.41
CA GLY A 710 23.70 -4.72 -15.39
C GLY A 710 24.46 -3.42 -15.59
N LEU A 711 24.56 -2.57 -14.53
CA LEU A 711 25.25 -1.29 -14.63
C LEU A 711 26.74 -1.47 -14.93
N SER A 712 27.28 -0.51 -15.71
CA SER A 712 28.67 -0.55 -16.12
C SER A 712 29.62 -0.50 -14.93
N THR A 713 30.60 -1.40 -14.91
CA THR A 713 31.68 -1.40 -13.92
C THR A 713 32.82 -0.51 -14.38
N ASP A 714 33.63 -0.02 -13.45
CA ASP A 714 34.82 0.79 -13.72
C ASP A 714 36.00 0.00 -14.37
N GLY A 715 35.76 -1.28 -14.72
CA GLY A 715 36.77 -2.18 -15.26
C GLY A 715 37.73 -2.72 -14.21
N THR A 716 37.60 -2.28 -12.95
CA THR A 716 38.39 -2.83 -11.82
C THR A 716 37.74 -4.04 -11.19
N SER A 717 36.67 -4.60 -11.85
CA SER A 717 36.05 -5.84 -11.41
C SER A 717 37.14 -6.87 -11.11
N GLN A 718 37.27 -7.21 -9.83
CA GLN A 718 38.31 -8.14 -9.40
C GLN A 718 38.05 -9.50 -10.02
N SER A 719 38.74 -9.77 -11.14
CA SER A 719 38.85 -11.14 -11.63
C SER A 719 39.89 -11.85 -10.74
N GLY A 720 39.43 -12.79 -9.93
CA GLY A 720 40.35 -13.53 -9.06
C GLY A 720 39.67 -13.85 -7.69
N THR A 721 40.54 -14.18 -6.74
CA THR A 721 40.14 -14.43 -5.36
C THR A 721 40.30 -13.20 -4.48
N VAL A 722 39.39 -13.03 -3.54
CA VAL A 722 39.39 -11.97 -2.53
C VAL A 722 39.57 -12.61 -1.16
N LYS A 723 40.39 -12.01 -0.32
CA LYS A 723 40.56 -12.45 1.07
C LYS A 723 39.45 -11.93 1.92
N VAL A 724 38.71 -12.82 2.56
CA VAL A 724 37.58 -12.48 3.44
C VAL A 724 38.08 -11.72 4.67
N PRO A 725 37.55 -10.52 5.00
CA PRO A 725 37.93 -9.79 6.20
C PRO A 725 37.39 -10.47 7.46
N ASN A 726 37.93 -10.10 8.63
CA ASN A 726 37.38 -10.58 9.90
C ASN A 726 36.26 -9.64 10.35
N SER A 727 35.03 -10.07 10.21
CA SER A 727 33.84 -9.34 10.64
C SER A 727 33.39 -9.72 12.06
N VAL A 728 33.92 -10.80 12.66
CA VAL A 728 33.51 -11.26 13.99
C VAL A 728 33.88 -10.22 15.05
N GLY A 729 32.90 -9.82 15.87
CA GLY A 729 33.03 -8.77 16.89
C GLY A 729 32.74 -7.36 16.38
N GLN A 730 32.52 -7.18 15.06
CA GLN A 730 32.12 -5.90 14.50
C GLN A 730 30.60 -5.77 14.51
N GLU A 731 30.11 -4.55 14.53
CA GLU A 731 28.71 -4.28 14.22
C GLU A 731 28.42 -4.70 12.78
N TRP A 732 27.32 -5.43 12.55
CA TRP A 732 26.99 -6.03 11.26
C TRP A 732 26.93 -5.01 10.12
N ALA A 733 26.40 -3.78 10.37
CA ALA A 733 26.31 -2.73 9.35
C ALA A 733 27.71 -2.28 8.87
N LEU A 734 28.69 -2.20 9.78
CA LEU A 734 30.09 -1.89 9.42
C LEU A 734 30.77 -3.04 8.71
N ALA A 735 30.50 -4.28 9.13
CA ALA A 735 31.00 -5.47 8.47
C ALA A 735 30.53 -5.54 7.00
N GLN A 736 29.27 -5.23 6.74
CA GLN A 736 28.73 -5.18 5.37
C GLN A 736 29.46 -4.15 4.51
N VAL A 737 29.70 -2.95 5.04
CA VAL A 737 30.43 -1.90 4.30
C VAL A 737 31.85 -2.36 3.95
N GLU A 738 32.53 -3.07 4.85
CA GLU A 738 33.86 -3.63 4.56
C GLU A 738 33.82 -4.68 3.45
N LEU A 739 32.82 -5.56 3.47
CA LEU A 739 32.63 -6.56 2.42
C LEU A 739 32.32 -5.90 1.07
N ASN A 740 31.41 -4.91 1.02
CA ASN A 740 31.10 -4.16 -0.19
C ASN A 740 32.32 -3.47 -0.80
N LYS A 741 33.22 -2.90 0.03
CA LYS A 741 34.48 -2.29 -0.42
C LYS A 741 35.44 -3.29 -1.06
N LEU A 742 35.29 -4.56 -0.72
CA LEU A 742 36.09 -5.65 -1.28
C LEU A 742 35.37 -6.38 -2.43
N GLY A 743 34.21 -5.90 -2.86
CA GLY A 743 33.41 -6.56 -3.90
C GLY A 743 32.86 -7.92 -3.48
N LEU A 744 32.66 -8.12 -2.17
CA LEU A 744 32.01 -9.32 -1.62
C LEU A 744 30.56 -9.00 -1.28
N SER A 745 29.66 -9.87 -1.66
CA SER A 745 28.25 -9.82 -1.25
C SER A 745 28.14 -10.31 0.20
N HIS A 746 27.04 -9.97 0.86
CA HIS A 746 26.82 -10.39 2.26
C HIS A 746 25.36 -10.76 2.49
N ARG A 747 25.12 -11.57 3.52
CA ARG A 747 23.78 -11.88 4.02
C ARG A 747 23.80 -12.02 5.52
N LEU A 748 22.88 -11.34 6.21
CA LEU A 748 22.69 -11.44 7.65
C LEU A 748 21.82 -12.65 8.00
N ILE A 749 22.23 -13.41 9.01
CA ILE A 749 21.44 -14.47 9.64
C ILE A 749 21.28 -14.13 11.11
N GLY A 750 20.07 -13.87 11.55
CA GLY A 750 19.72 -13.33 12.84
C GLY A 750 19.21 -11.90 12.75
N HIS A 751 19.30 -11.16 13.83
CA HIS A 751 18.85 -9.78 13.95
C HIS A 751 20.01 -8.79 13.99
N SER A 752 19.73 -7.50 14.12
CA SER A 752 20.76 -6.45 14.29
C SER A 752 21.66 -6.72 15.49
N GLY A 753 22.93 -6.32 15.41
CA GLY A 753 23.90 -6.49 16.50
C GLY A 753 25.31 -6.77 16.03
N SER A 754 26.15 -7.26 16.94
CA SER A 754 27.53 -7.63 16.62
C SER A 754 27.58 -9.02 15.98
N VAL A 755 28.39 -9.15 14.93
CA VAL A 755 28.64 -10.42 14.27
C VAL A 755 29.30 -11.41 15.23
N THR A 756 28.65 -12.53 15.51
CA THR A 756 29.14 -13.59 16.39
C THR A 756 29.91 -14.67 15.62
N TYR A 757 29.55 -14.87 14.35
CA TYR A 757 30.16 -15.86 13.46
C TYR A 757 30.01 -15.40 12.00
N GLN A 758 30.94 -15.83 11.15
CA GLN A 758 30.88 -15.61 9.71
C GLN A 758 31.28 -16.85 8.92
N TYR A 759 30.70 -17.01 7.74
CA TYR A 759 31.12 -18.04 6.79
C TYR A 759 30.93 -17.54 5.35
N PRO A 760 31.92 -17.72 4.44
CA PRO A 760 33.27 -18.29 4.61
C PRO A 760 34.08 -17.65 5.74
N LEU A 761 35.00 -18.41 6.32
CA LEU A 761 35.80 -17.99 7.49
C LEU A 761 36.69 -16.78 7.16
N ALA A 762 36.97 -15.98 8.19
CA ALA A 762 37.92 -14.88 8.09
C ALA A 762 39.26 -15.35 7.51
N TYR A 763 39.83 -14.52 6.64
CA TYR A 763 41.11 -14.75 5.95
C TYR A 763 41.13 -15.88 4.93
N SER A 764 40.03 -16.59 4.67
CA SER A 764 39.92 -17.50 3.52
C SER A 764 39.90 -16.70 2.21
N GLU A 765 40.33 -17.33 1.13
CA GLU A 765 40.22 -16.77 -0.21
C GLU A 765 38.96 -17.31 -0.88
N VAL A 766 38.13 -16.41 -1.40
CA VAL A 766 36.91 -16.73 -2.11
C VAL A 766 36.89 -16.03 -3.45
N PRO A 767 36.16 -16.52 -4.45
CA PRO A 767 35.96 -15.79 -5.71
C PRO A 767 35.40 -14.40 -5.45
N ALA A 768 35.80 -13.41 -6.25
CA ALA A 768 35.17 -12.07 -6.20
C ALA A 768 33.67 -12.20 -6.44
N GLY A 769 32.88 -11.38 -5.74
CA GLY A 769 31.41 -11.46 -5.75
C GLY A 769 30.80 -12.55 -4.86
N SER A 770 31.61 -13.38 -4.15
CA SER A 770 31.11 -14.39 -3.22
C SER A 770 30.30 -13.77 -2.10
N THR A 771 29.24 -14.47 -1.65
CA THR A 771 28.42 -14.06 -0.52
C THR A 771 29.01 -14.54 0.79
N ILE A 772 29.21 -13.62 1.74
CA ILE A 772 29.64 -13.88 3.11
C ILE A 772 28.41 -13.84 4.01
N TYR A 773 28.16 -14.93 4.72
CA TYR A 773 27.06 -15.02 5.68
C TYR A 773 27.56 -14.54 7.04
N LEU A 774 26.91 -13.53 7.58
CA LEU A 774 27.19 -12.91 8.89
C LEU A 774 26.10 -13.34 9.86
N TYR A 775 26.50 -13.92 10.97
CA TYR A 775 25.59 -14.40 12.02
C TYR A 775 25.71 -13.49 13.23
N THR A 776 24.60 -12.99 13.71
CA THR A 776 24.51 -12.24 14.98
C THR A 776 24.00 -13.11 16.12
N GLU A 777 23.42 -14.27 15.79
CA GLU A 777 22.98 -15.32 16.69
C GLU A 777 23.79 -16.61 16.48
N SER A 778 23.34 -17.73 17.06
CA SER A 778 24.01 -19.02 16.85
C SER A 778 23.96 -19.48 15.41
N ALA A 779 25.09 -19.91 14.88
CA ALA A 779 25.21 -20.49 13.53
C ALA A 779 24.75 -21.98 13.45
N GLU A 780 24.31 -22.56 14.56
CA GLU A 780 23.92 -23.98 14.61
C GLU A 780 22.70 -24.27 13.71
N GLY A 781 22.86 -25.20 12.78
CA GLY A 781 21.76 -25.71 11.95
C GLY A 781 21.55 -24.96 10.62
N THR A 782 22.32 -23.95 10.30
CA THR A 782 22.21 -23.23 9.02
C THR A 782 22.96 -23.97 7.90
N VAL A 783 22.30 -24.98 7.33
CA VAL A 783 22.82 -25.76 6.21
C VAL A 783 21.91 -25.68 5.00
N THR A 784 22.47 -25.94 3.82
CA THR A 784 21.74 -26.00 2.56
C THR A 784 22.16 -27.24 1.78
N THR A 785 21.33 -27.61 0.81
CA THR A 785 21.60 -28.78 -0.05
C THR A 785 22.22 -28.33 -1.36
N VAL A 786 23.32 -28.97 -1.76
CA VAL A 786 24.02 -28.67 -3.01
C VAL A 786 23.19 -29.14 -4.22
N PRO A 787 22.81 -28.27 -5.16
CA PRO A 787 22.07 -28.66 -6.35
C PRO A 787 22.96 -29.38 -7.35
N ASN A 788 22.36 -30.18 -8.23
CA ASN A 788 23.09 -30.75 -9.38
C ASN A 788 23.17 -29.72 -10.50
N VAL A 789 24.40 -29.25 -10.80
CA VAL A 789 24.66 -28.25 -11.83
C VAL A 789 25.44 -28.80 -13.01
N ILE A 790 25.76 -30.09 -13.01
CA ILE A 790 26.47 -30.75 -14.12
C ILE A 790 25.58 -30.73 -15.36
N GLY A 791 26.16 -30.38 -16.51
CA GLY A 791 25.48 -30.28 -17.81
C GLY A 791 24.70 -28.95 -17.98
N LYS A 792 24.72 -28.03 -16.99
CA LYS A 792 24.14 -26.70 -17.11
C LYS A 792 25.16 -25.74 -17.73
N ASN A 793 24.66 -24.66 -18.38
CA ASN A 793 25.61 -23.61 -18.74
C ASN A 793 26.13 -22.91 -17.47
N THR A 794 27.30 -22.30 -17.58
CA THR A 794 28.03 -21.71 -16.45
C THR A 794 27.21 -20.68 -15.69
N GLU A 795 26.45 -19.84 -16.38
CA GLU A 795 25.60 -18.81 -15.73
C GLU A 795 24.38 -19.41 -15.02
N GLN A 796 23.73 -20.40 -15.63
CA GLN A 796 22.64 -21.14 -14.97
C GLN A 796 23.16 -21.88 -13.73
N ALA A 797 24.34 -22.47 -13.78
CA ALA A 797 24.96 -23.15 -12.65
C ALA A 797 25.25 -22.19 -11.50
N LYS A 798 25.80 -21.01 -11.78
CA LYS A 798 26.01 -19.94 -10.79
C LYS A 798 24.69 -19.50 -10.14
N GLN A 799 23.65 -19.29 -10.95
CA GLN A 799 22.33 -18.91 -10.46
C GLN A 799 21.70 -19.99 -9.56
N MET A 800 21.82 -21.27 -9.94
CA MET A 800 21.33 -22.40 -9.14
C MET A 800 22.06 -22.52 -7.81
N LEU A 801 23.38 -22.36 -7.79
CA LEU A 801 24.17 -22.35 -6.56
C LEU A 801 23.82 -21.13 -5.68
N LYS A 802 23.69 -19.96 -6.26
CA LYS A 802 23.27 -18.74 -5.56
C LYS A 802 21.88 -18.89 -4.94
N ALA A 803 20.91 -19.46 -5.67
CA ALA A 803 19.58 -19.78 -5.16
C ALA A 803 19.59 -20.76 -3.98
N ALA A 804 20.59 -21.68 -3.99
CA ALA A 804 20.85 -22.60 -2.86
C ALA A 804 21.71 -21.96 -1.74
N ASN A 805 21.97 -20.64 -1.79
CA ASN A 805 22.82 -19.92 -0.85
C ASN A 805 24.28 -20.44 -0.80
N LEU A 806 24.82 -20.82 -1.95
CA LEU A 806 26.18 -21.29 -2.14
C LEU A 806 26.95 -20.35 -3.06
N ASN A 807 28.30 -20.36 -2.95
CA ASN A 807 29.19 -19.62 -3.80
C ASN A 807 29.72 -20.53 -4.92
N ALA A 808 29.90 -20.00 -6.13
CA ALA A 808 30.48 -20.71 -7.26
C ALA A 808 31.89 -20.22 -7.53
N SER A 809 32.81 -21.15 -7.78
CA SER A 809 34.15 -20.86 -8.31
C SER A 809 34.29 -21.53 -9.68
N VAL A 810 34.65 -20.74 -10.69
CA VAL A 810 34.87 -21.24 -12.07
C VAL A 810 36.29 -20.90 -12.47
N PRO A 811 37.26 -21.74 -12.10
CA PRO A 811 38.68 -21.49 -12.39
C PRO A 811 39.04 -21.68 -13.85
N THR A 812 38.25 -22.43 -14.62
CA THR A 812 38.49 -22.70 -16.06
C THR A 812 37.39 -22.06 -16.90
N GLY A 813 37.77 -21.34 -17.95
CA GLY A 813 36.81 -20.77 -18.91
C GLY A 813 36.21 -21.89 -19.79
N GLY A 814 34.87 -21.99 -19.74
CA GLY A 814 34.10 -22.92 -20.56
C GLY A 814 32.60 -22.62 -20.38
N SER A 815 31.81 -22.96 -21.38
CA SER A 815 30.39 -22.59 -21.41
C SER A 815 29.47 -23.59 -20.69
N VAL A 816 29.92 -24.84 -20.45
CA VAL A 816 29.11 -25.93 -19.85
C VAL A 816 29.86 -26.57 -18.69
N VAL A 817 29.17 -26.80 -17.57
CA VAL A 817 29.72 -27.46 -16.37
C VAL A 817 29.85 -28.97 -16.60
N THR A 818 31.07 -29.48 -16.45
CA THR A 818 31.39 -30.90 -16.59
C THR A 818 31.52 -31.64 -15.26
N ALA A 819 31.92 -30.91 -14.19
CA ALA A 819 32.00 -31.48 -12.83
C ALA A 819 31.81 -30.39 -11.78
N GLN A 820 31.37 -30.78 -10.57
CA GLN A 820 31.29 -29.95 -9.39
C GLN A 820 32.05 -30.57 -8.22
N SER A 821 32.77 -29.78 -7.42
CA SER A 821 33.64 -30.24 -6.32
C SER A 821 32.92 -30.89 -5.16
N ILE A 822 31.64 -30.54 -4.96
CA ILE A 822 30.79 -31.08 -3.91
C ILE A 822 29.62 -31.81 -4.56
N SER A 823 29.35 -33.05 -4.14
CA SER A 823 28.28 -33.86 -4.74
C SER A 823 26.92 -33.23 -4.57
N ALA A 824 26.05 -33.37 -5.56
CA ALA A 824 24.65 -33.00 -5.43
C ALA A 824 23.99 -33.70 -4.24
N GLU A 825 22.98 -33.07 -3.63
CA GLU A 825 22.22 -33.52 -2.45
C GLU A 825 23.00 -33.56 -1.12
N GLN A 826 24.31 -33.24 -1.13
CA GLN A 826 25.10 -33.10 0.09
C GLN A 826 24.67 -31.83 0.85
N GLN A 827 24.51 -31.92 2.18
CA GLN A 827 24.28 -30.76 3.04
C GLN A 827 25.59 -30.10 3.43
N VAL A 828 25.65 -28.78 3.26
CA VAL A 828 26.82 -27.94 3.55
C VAL A 828 26.37 -26.64 4.19
N THR A 829 27.29 -25.94 4.86
CA THR A 829 27.03 -24.62 5.45
C THR A 829 26.72 -23.59 4.34
N LEU A 830 25.80 -22.65 4.61
CA LEU A 830 25.52 -21.52 3.73
C LEU A 830 26.84 -20.79 3.37
N GLY A 831 26.99 -20.38 2.12
CA GLY A 831 28.22 -19.70 1.64
C GLY A 831 29.35 -20.62 1.25
N THR A 832 29.21 -21.95 1.35
CA THR A 832 30.24 -22.89 0.90
C THR A 832 30.55 -22.66 -0.58
N VAL A 833 31.83 -22.63 -0.92
CA VAL A 833 32.27 -22.44 -2.30
C VAL A 833 32.25 -23.80 -3.02
N VAL A 834 31.54 -23.91 -4.13
CA VAL A 834 31.51 -25.06 -5.01
C VAL A 834 32.34 -24.74 -6.25
N GLU A 835 33.43 -25.46 -6.45
CA GLU A 835 34.27 -25.32 -7.66
C GLU A 835 33.64 -26.08 -8.81
N LEU A 836 33.52 -25.40 -9.96
CA LEU A 836 32.95 -25.94 -11.19
C LEU A 836 34.07 -26.15 -12.23
N GLN A 837 34.14 -27.34 -12.77
CA GLN A 837 34.93 -27.57 -13.96
C GLN A 837 34.04 -27.35 -15.18
N THR A 838 34.53 -26.60 -16.15
CA THR A 838 33.75 -26.24 -17.33
C THR A 838 34.55 -26.58 -18.61
N ALA A 839 33.84 -26.92 -19.68
CA ALA A 839 34.39 -27.10 -21.02
C ALA A 839 33.46 -26.46 -22.06
N ASP A 840 33.98 -26.09 -23.19
CA ASP A 840 33.17 -25.73 -24.33
C ASP A 840 32.61 -26.98 -25.01
N PRO A 841 31.39 -27.00 -25.50
CA PRO A 841 30.86 -28.14 -26.24
C PRO A 841 31.72 -28.42 -27.47
N GLU A 842 32.01 -29.69 -27.70
CA GLU A 842 32.66 -30.07 -28.97
C GLU A 842 31.78 -29.56 -30.13
N PRO A 843 32.35 -28.91 -31.15
CA PRO A 843 31.58 -28.49 -32.31
C PRO A 843 30.90 -29.72 -32.93
N GLU A 844 29.60 -29.64 -33.16
CA GLU A 844 28.85 -30.66 -33.89
C GLU A 844 29.60 -30.90 -35.23
N PRO A 845 29.87 -32.17 -35.62
CA PRO A 845 30.47 -32.44 -36.89
C PRO A 845 29.60 -31.85 -38.00
N GLU A 846 30.19 -31.03 -38.85
CA GLU A 846 29.51 -30.49 -40.02
C GLU A 846 28.86 -31.66 -40.78
N PRO A 847 27.59 -31.57 -41.18
CA PRO A 847 26.97 -32.62 -41.97
C PRO A 847 27.81 -32.82 -43.26
N GLU A 848 28.33 -34.02 -43.44
CA GLU A 848 29.02 -34.40 -44.66
C GLU A 848 28.12 -34.04 -45.85
N THR A 849 28.53 -33.06 -46.64
CA THR A 849 27.91 -32.74 -47.92
C THR A 849 28.14 -33.93 -48.81
N GLU A 850 27.10 -34.77 -48.99
CA GLU A 850 27.07 -35.73 -50.08
C GLU A 850 27.32 -34.96 -51.38
N SER A 851 28.47 -35.17 -51.95
CA SER A 851 28.81 -34.70 -53.29
C SER A 851 27.91 -35.45 -54.29
N SER A 852 26.89 -34.73 -54.76
CA SER A 852 26.11 -35.18 -55.94
C SER A 852 26.99 -35.12 -57.18
N ASP A 853 27.69 -36.25 -57.51
CA ASP A 853 28.15 -36.60 -58.86
C ASP A 853 26.92 -36.91 -59.71
N GLU A 854 26.14 -35.91 -60.13
CA GLU A 854 25.17 -36.05 -61.25
C GLU A 854 24.99 -34.70 -61.96
N GLU A 855 26.10 -34.33 -62.73
CA GLU A 855 25.89 -33.30 -63.77
C GLU A 855 27.05 -33.40 -64.81
N GLN A 856 27.17 -34.58 -65.53
CA GLN A 856 27.94 -34.68 -66.79
C GLN A 856 27.28 -35.75 -67.66
N ALA A 857 26.08 -35.55 -68.19
CA ALA A 857 25.57 -36.28 -69.34
C ALA A 857 24.41 -35.58 -69.94
N GLU A 858 24.61 -34.42 -70.59
CA GLU A 858 23.69 -33.86 -71.60
C GLU A 858 24.32 -32.65 -72.29
N GLN A 859 25.34 -32.91 -73.08
CA GLN A 859 25.77 -32.09 -74.24
C GLN A 859 26.44 -32.95 -75.22
N GLN A 860 25.69 -33.76 -76.01
CA GLN A 860 25.98 -34.24 -77.35
C GLN A 860 24.67 -34.85 -77.86
N GLU A 861 23.80 -34.08 -78.48
CA GLU A 861 23.16 -34.24 -79.78
C GLU A 861 22.42 -32.89 -80.11
#